data_c901bb9c01673837011287afb8751bd5
#
_entry.id   c901bb9c01673837011287afb8751bd5
#
_cell.length_a   1.000
_cell.length_b   1.000
_cell.length_c   1.000
_cell.angle_alpha   90.00
_cell.angle_beta   90.00
_cell.angle_gamma   90.00
#
_symmetry.space_group_name_H-M   'P 1'
#
loop_
_entity.id
_entity.type
_entity.pdbx_description
1 polymer ?
#
loop_
_entity_poly.entity_id
_entity_poly.type
_entity_poly.pdbx_seq_one_letter_code
_entity_poly.pdbx_strand_id
1 'polypeptide(L)'
;MDATQATLGLSKEEFLRHLAASQLFNVAEVQQMEIDYFDADAIGIAHALAVKGALTAYQIDAISQGQTDNLRIGNYDILDKLGVGGMGTVFKARHRRMKRIVALKVLLANLCKDELFVQRFQREVVTIASLQHPNIVMAFDADEAEIGHFLVMEFVDGRDLASTVEKGGPLDLARAIDCTLQAARGLAYAHSMQVIHRDIKPANLMLDVSGTVKVTDLGLARLNPAAGGGESNTGLTQAGGILGTVDYMAPEQAVDSTAIDHRADIYSLGCTLHYMLTGRSLYAGATAMSVLVKHREAAIPSLFLTRGEAPAELDAVFKKMVAKSVENRYSSMANVVEALERIPGGLPSSRSAPFAFGLQPTFSTGSSVAPGRPDQKTLVAPISAIKPLSVLLVEPSRMQAGIVRKYLESETITVSGTVKTGAEALAAIVANQPIAIVSALHLDDMTGIELAKQVRGNLKDKAPGFVLISSEAEQSESDSLSRLERTVQLAKPFTADQLKQALGLVTGKSSAAASTDFSIGSDVDRSTLKVLIVDDSAVARTHERGVLQNLGFMSFVEAGDGAQAIAAAARETFDLIVTDYNMPLMDGHALVSYLRQTRGTANVPIVMVTTETDAKVLDPVRRLGVAGICGKSFPVDEVRAIVDRLF
;
A
#
# COMPACT_ATOMS: atom_id res chain seq x y z
N MET A 1 -24.18 1.93 21.10
CA MET A 1 -25.00 0.92 21.78
C MET A 1 -26.45 1.07 21.32
N ASP A 2 -26.80 0.79 20.04
CA ASP A 2 -28.25 0.90 19.65
C ASP A 2 -28.57 0.35 18.25
N ALA A 3 -27.77 -0.58 17.74
CA ALA A 3 -28.08 -1.21 16.44
C ALA A 3 -28.24 -2.74 16.49
N THR A 4 -28.18 -3.36 17.68
CA THR A 4 -28.18 -4.83 17.81
C THR A 4 -29.54 -5.36 18.38
N GLN A 5 -30.57 -4.53 18.46
CA GLN A 5 -31.89 -4.93 18.94
C GLN A 5 -32.92 -5.21 17.83
N ALA A 6 -32.51 -5.40 16.60
CA ALA A 6 -33.39 -5.95 15.58
C ALA A 6 -33.53 -7.46 15.85
N THR A 7 -34.69 -7.86 16.24
CA THR A 7 -35.23 -9.18 16.52
C THR A 7 -34.66 -10.23 15.53
N LEU A 8 -33.67 -11.01 15.95
CA LEU A 8 -33.33 -12.26 15.33
C LEU A 8 -34.50 -13.22 15.57
N GLY A 9 -35.39 -13.37 14.59
CA GLY A 9 -36.50 -14.33 14.64
C GLY A 9 -36.05 -15.77 14.33
N LEU A 10 -34.73 -16.06 14.47
CA LEU A 10 -34.12 -17.34 14.15
C LEU A 10 -34.01 -18.23 15.38
N SER A 11 -34.19 -19.55 15.17
CA SER A 11 -33.84 -20.55 16.18
C SER A 11 -32.31 -20.68 16.31
N LYS A 12 -31.86 -21.22 17.44
CA LYS A 12 -30.46 -21.52 17.70
C LYS A 12 -29.87 -22.44 16.61
N GLU A 13 -30.61 -23.47 16.25
CA GLU A 13 -30.23 -24.47 15.24
C GLU A 13 -30.07 -23.84 13.85
N GLU A 14 -30.96 -22.92 13.50
CA GLU A 14 -30.87 -22.18 12.22
C GLU A 14 -29.66 -21.26 12.20
N PHE A 15 -29.39 -20.54 13.28
CA PHE A 15 -28.22 -19.67 13.39
C PHE A 15 -26.91 -20.48 13.27
N LEU A 16 -26.78 -21.61 13.99
CA LEU A 16 -25.61 -22.49 13.89
C LEU A 16 -25.44 -23.11 12.51
N ARG A 17 -26.56 -23.47 11.85
CA ARG A 17 -26.53 -23.97 10.47
C ARG A 17 -26.02 -22.90 9.50
N HIS A 18 -26.50 -21.64 9.61
CA HIS A 18 -26.02 -20.53 8.79
C HIS A 18 -24.56 -20.20 9.12
N LEU A 19 -24.17 -20.29 10.39
CA LEU A 19 -22.77 -20.09 10.81
C LEU A 19 -21.86 -21.14 10.17
N ALA A 20 -22.27 -22.41 10.12
CA ALA A 20 -21.53 -23.46 9.42
C ALA A 20 -21.46 -23.21 7.90
N ALA A 21 -22.58 -22.79 7.29
CA ALA A 21 -22.66 -22.47 5.86
C ALA A 21 -21.78 -21.28 5.49
N SER A 22 -21.56 -20.33 6.39
CA SER A 22 -20.70 -19.15 6.16
C SER A 22 -19.23 -19.48 5.91
N GLN A 23 -18.80 -20.69 6.26
CA GLN A 23 -17.42 -21.16 6.19
C GLN A 23 -16.40 -20.31 7.01
N LEU A 24 -16.85 -19.36 7.81
CA LEU A 24 -15.98 -18.56 8.67
C LEU A 24 -15.34 -19.42 9.77
N PHE A 25 -16.04 -20.47 10.19
CA PHE A 25 -15.58 -21.46 11.17
C PHE A 25 -15.61 -22.85 10.54
N ASN A 26 -14.76 -23.73 11.03
CA ASN A 26 -14.81 -25.13 10.63
C ASN A 26 -15.94 -25.88 11.39
N VAL A 27 -16.28 -27.08 10.91
CA VAL A 27 -17.38 -27.86 11.50
C VAL A 27 -17.14 -28.18 12.98
N ALA A 28 -15.91 -28.49 13.36
CA ALA A 28 -15.57 -28.81 14.76
C ALA A 28 -15.70 -27.57 15.67
N GLU A 29 -15.35 -26.39 15.18
CA GLU A 29 -15.53 -25.14 15.92
C GLU A 29 -17.01 -24.82 16.14
N VAL A 30 -17.86 -25.03 15.14
CA VAL A 30 -19.31 -24.82 15.27
C VAL A 30 -19.94 -25.83 16.25
N GLN A 31 -19.52 -27.10 16.19
CA GLN A 31 -19.94 -28.13 17.14
C GLN A 31 -19.51 -27.79 18.57
N GLN A 32 -18.29 -27.29 18.76
CA GLN A 32 -17.82 -26.84 20.06
C GLN A 32 -18.62 -25.65 20.58
N MET A 33 -19.00 -24.71 19.70
CA MET A 33 -19.87 -23.58 20.07
C MET A 33 -21.27 -24.04 20.50
N GLU A 34 -21.81 -25.09 19.91
CA GLU A 34 -23.09 -25.68 20.34
C GLU A 34 -23.04 -26.18 21.79
N ILE A 35 -21.90 -26.76 22.19
CA ILE A 35 -21.64 -27.24 23.54
C ILE A 35 -21.38 -26.06 24.49
N ASP A 36 -20.48 -25.16 24.12
CA ASP A 36 -20.05 -24.02 24.96
C ASP A 36 -21.18 -23.04 25.27
N TYR A 37 -22.16 -22.94 24.37
CA TYR A 37 -23.32 -22.06 24.48
C TYR A 37 -24.64 -22.87 24.59
N PHE A 38 -24.61 -23.99 25.32
CA PHE A 38 -25.76 -24.89 25.42
C PHE A 38 -27.07 -24.17 25.84
N ASP A 39 -26.98 -23.30 26.85
CA ASP A 39 -28.11 -22.57 27.41
C ASP A 39 -28.41 -21.23 26.69
N ALA A 40 -27.64 -20.84 25.69
CA ALA A 40 -27.82 -19.58 24.96
C ALA A 40 -28.73 -19.77 23.73
N ASP A 41 -29.55 -18.77 23.47
CA ASP A 41 -30.29 -18.63 22.23
C ASP A 41 -29.40 -18.06 21.10
N ALA A 42 -29.94 -17.91 19.91
CA ALA A 42 -29.22 -17.35 18.76
C ALA A 42 -28.64 -15.96 19.02
N ILE A 43 -29.37 -15.11 19.76
CA ILE A 43 -28.96 -13.74 20.12
C ILE A 43 -27.75 -13.80 21.08
N GLY A 44 -27.84 -14.67 22.10
CA GLY A 44 -26.77 -14.86 23.07
C GLY A 44 -25.47 -15.35 22.43
N ILE A 45 -25.56 -16.30 21.49
CA ILE A 45 -24.40 -16.78 20.73
C ILE A 45 -23.82 -15.65 19.86
N ALA A 46 -24.64 -14.95 19.10
CA ALA A 46 -24.21 -13.85 18.23
C ALA A 46 -23.51 -12.75 19.04
N HIS A 47 -24.11 -12.36 20.19
CA HIS A 47 -23.52 -11.38 21.08
C HIS A 47 -22.17 -11.85 21.67
N ALA A 48 -22.09 -13.09 22.12
CA ALA A 48 -20.85 -13.64 22.66
C ALA A 48 -19.72 -13.67 21.61
N LEU A 49 -20.04 -14.03 20.36
CA LEU A 49 -19.08 -14.02 19.26
C LEU A 49 -18.65 -12.60 18.87
N ALA A 50 -19.57 -11.62 18.94
CA ALA A 50 -19.26 -10.20 18.74
C ALA A 50 -18.31 -9.67 19.82
N VAL A 51 -18.61 -9.92 21.09
CA VAL A 51 -17.79 -9.48 22.24
C VAL A 51 -16.38 -10.08 22.17
N LYS A 52 -16.26 -11.35 21.75
CA LYS A 52 -14.96 -12.01 21.53
C LYS A 52 -14.23 -11.51 20.28
N GLY A 53 -14.84 -10.64 19.46
CA GLY A 53 -14.29 -10.20 18.18
C GLY A 53 -14.16 -11.32 17.13
N ALA A 54 -14.86 -12.44 17.33
CA ALA A 54 -14.87 -13.57 16.41
C ALA A 54 -15.73 -13.29 15.17
N LEU A 55 -16.80 -12.50 15.33
CA LEU A 55 -17.64 -12.01 14.24
C LEU A 55 -17.82 -10.49 14.32
N THR A 56 -17.94 -9.84 13.17
CA THR A 56 -18.33 -8.44 13.06
C THR A 56 -19.86 -8.30 13.06
N ALA A 57 -20.36 -7.08 13.29
CA ALA A 57 -21.80 -6.80 13.20
C ALA A 57 -22.36 -7.13 11.80
N TYR A 58 -21.62 -6.80 10.74
CA TYR A 58 -21.98 -7.14 9.36
C TYR A 58 -22.11 -8.66 9.15
N GLN A 59 -21.16 -9.44 9.67
CA GLN A 59 -21.18 -10.91 9.56
C GLN A 59 -22.37 -11.51 10.33
N ILE A 60 -22.67 -10.99 11.51
CA ILE A 60 -23.81 -11.43 12.31
C ILE A 60 -25.13 -11.15 11.58
N ASP A 61 -25.28 -9.96 11.01
CA ASP A 61 -26.46 -9.58 10.25
C ASP A 61 -26.65 -10.49 9.03
N ALA A 62 -25.60 -10.71 8.25
CA ALA A 62 -25.63 -11.60 7.09
C ALA A 62 -25.96 -13.06 7.46
N ILE A 63 -25.37 -13.61 8.53
CA ILE A 63 -25.65 -14.96 9.04
C ILE A 63 -27.11 -15.05 9.50
N SER A 64 -27.61 -14.02 10.17
CA SER A 64 -28.98 -13.97 10.65
C SER A 64 -30.00 -13.96 9.52
N GLN A 65 -29.66 -13.35 8.39
CA GLN A 65 -30.49 -13.32 7.18
C GLN A 65 -30.28 -14.53 6.27
N GLY A 66 -29.41 -15.47 6.62
CA GLY A 66 -29.04 -16.61 5.77
C GLY A 66 -28.21 -16.24 4.53
N GLN A 67 -27.67 -15.02 4.47
CA GLN A 67 -26.85 -14.51 3.38
C GLN A 67 -25.37 -14.89 3.58
N THR A 68 -25.08 -16.18 3.57
CA THR A 68 -23.78 -16.71 3.98
C THR A 68 -22.77 -16.85 2.86
N ASP A 69 -23.21 -16.93 1.60
CA ASP A 69 -22.40 -17.28 0.43
C ASP A 69 -21.26 -16.28 0.14
N ASN A 70 -21.44 -15.03 0.57
CA ASN A 70 -20.50 -13.96 0.29
C ASN A 70 -19.64 -13.55 1.51
N LEU A 71 -19.70 -14.28 2.62
CA LEU A 71 -18.90 -14.00 3.80
C LEU A 71 -17.46 -14.50 3.67
N ARG A 72 -17.21 -15.37 2.68
CA ARG A 72 -15.88 -15.80 2.29
C ARG A 72 -15.74 -15.74 0.77
N ILE A 73 -14.72 -15.02 0.31
CA ILE A 73 -14.39 -14.87 -1.10
C ILE A 73 -12.93 -15.30 -1.27
N GLY A 74 -12.70 -16.43 -1.90
CA GLY A 74 -11.36 -17.00 -2.03
C GLY A 74 -10.67 -17.16 -0.66
N ASN A 75 -9.51 -16.53 -0.49
CA ASN A 75 -8.74 -16.53 0.75
C ASN A 75 -9.08 -15.38 1.72
N TYR A 76 -10.24 -14.71 1.55
CA TYR A 76 -10.60 -13.51 2.30
C TYR A 76 -11.90 -13.70 3.06
N ASP A 77 -11.89 -13.48 4.38
CA ASP A 77 -13.09 -13.38 5.21
C ASP A 77 -13.59 -11.94 5.15
N ILE A 78 -14.84 -11.75 4.72
CA ILE A 78 -15.47 -10.43 4.61
C ILE A 78 -15.84 -9.93 6.00
N LEU A 79 -15.39 -8.74 6.35
CA LEU A 79 -15.61 -8.13 7.67
C LEU A 79 -16.70 -7.08 7.65
N ASP A 80 -16.82 -6.33 6.56
CA ASP A 80 -17.77 -5.24 6.43
C ASP A 80 -17.97 -4.87 4.96
N LYS A 81 -19.05 -4.17 4.65
CA LYS A 81 -19.34 -3.60 3.35
C LYS A 81 -19.00 -2.12 3.34
N LEU A 82 -17.99 -1.73 2.56
CA LEU A 82 -17.51 -0.34 2.48
C LEU A 82 -18.35 0.53 1.54
N GLY A 83 -18.85 -0.06 0.44
CA GLY A 83 -19.66 0.70 -0.51
C GLY A 83 -20.09 -0.11 -1.73
N VAL A 84 -20.97 0.48 -2.51
CA VAL A 84 -21.44 -0.04 -3.81
C VAL A 84 -21.19 1.02 -4.87
N GLY A 85 -20.53 0.64 -5.94
CA GLY A 85 -20.29 1.51 -7.09
C GLY A 85 -20.83 0.92 -8.40
N GLY A 86 -20.73 1.67 -9.48
CA GLY A 86 -21.22 1.24 -10.80
C GLY A 86 -20.57 -0.02 -11.37
N MET A 87 -19.38 -0.39 -10.88
CA MET A 87 -18.63 -1.57 -11.33
C MET A 87 -18.68 -2.74 -10.35
N GLY A 88 -19.16 -2.53 -9.12
CA GLY A 88 -19.16 -3.58 -8.13
C GLY A 88 -19.33 -3.12 -6.71
N THR A 89 -19.13 -4.05 -5.78
CA THR A 89 -19.20 -3.81 -4.34
C THR A 89 -17.80 -3.88 -3.74
N VAL A 90 -17.49 -2.96 -2.85
CA VAL A 90 -16.23 -2.93 -2.11
C VAL A 90 -16.48 -3.39 -0.69
N PHE A 91 -15.70 -4.35 -0.24
CA PHE A 91 -15.75 -4.91 1.10
C PHE A 91 -14.45 -4.65 1.86
N LYS A 92 -14.55 -4.49 3.18
CA LYS A 92 -13.43 -4.67 4.10
C LYS A 92 -13.27 -6.16 4.34
N ALA A 93 -12.10 -6.70 4.09
CA ALA A 93 -11.85 -8.12 4.22
C ALA A 93 -10.53 -8.39 4.96
N ARG A 94 -10.42 -9.60 5.52
CA ARG A 94 -9.20 -10.07 6.18
C ARG A 94 -8.67 -11.30 5.45
N HIS A 95 -7.43 -11.21 4.98
CA HIS A 95 -6.76 -12.38 4.40
C HIS A 95 -6.58 -13.46 5.48
N ARG A 96 -7.06 -14.67 5.23
CA ARG A 96 -7.16 -15.75 6.23
C ARG A 96 -5.82 -16.16 6.84
N ARG A 97 -4.79 -16.30 6.01
CA ARG A 97 -3.45 -16.73 6.45
C ARG A 97 -2.63 -15.55 6.97
N MET A 98 -2.50 -14.48 6.20
CA MET A 98 -1.69 -13.31 6.56
C MET A 98 -2.33 -12.39 7.60
N LYS A 99 -3.62 -12.59 7.93
CA LYS A 99 -4.41 -11.75 8.87
C LYS A 99 -4.45 -10.27 8.50
N ARG A 100 -3.99 -9.91 7.31
CA ARG A 100 -3.96 -8.54 6.80
C ARG A 100 -5.37 -8.07 6.44
N ILE A 101 -5.69 -6.84 6.82
CA ILE A 101 -6.91 -6.16 6.39
C ILE A 101 -6.69 -5.55 5.01
N VAL A 102 -7.66 -5.74 4.12
CA VAL A 102 -7.63 -5.29 2.72
C VAL A 102 -8.99 -4.73 2.32
N ALA A 103 -9.02 -3.92 1.27
CA ALA A 103 -10.24 -3.60 0.54
C ALA A 103 -10.37 -4.59 -0.64
N LEU A 104 -11.54 -5.21 -0.78
CA LEU A 104 -11.81 -6.21 -1.79
C LEU A 104 -12.96 -5.72 -2.67
N LYS A 105 -12.66 -5.36 -3.91
CA LYS A 105 -13.65 -4.88 -4.89
C LYS A 105 -14.10 -6.03 -5.77
N VAL A 106 -15.34 -6.48 -5.56
CA VAL A 106 -15.99 -7.55 -6.34
C VAL A 106 -16.73 -6.93 -7.51
N LEU A 107 -16.44 -7.40 -8.71
CA LEU A 107 -17.10 -6.92 -9.92
C LEU A 107 -18.53 -7.43 -10.03
N LEU A 108 -19.40 -6.64 -10.65
CA LEU A 108 -20.77 -7.05 -10.93
C LEU A 108 -20.80 -8.27 -11.86
N ALA A 109 -21.59 -9.29 -11.52
CA ALA A 109 -21.69 -10.53 -12.27
C ALA A 109 -22.14 -10.34 -13.73
N ASN A 110 -22.93 -9.31 -14.02
CA ASN A 110 -23.34 -8.98 -15.41
C ASN A 110 -22.17 -8.48 -16.26
N LEU A 111 -21.18 -7.78 -15.66
CA LEU A 111 -19.98 -7.31 -16.36
C LEU A 111 -19.00 -8.47 -16.61
N CYS A 112 -18.95 -9.46 -15.73
CA CYS A 112 -18.11 -10.65 -15.87
C CYS A 112 -18.57 -11.59 -17.00
N LYS A 113 -19.78 -11.41 -17.54
CA LYS A 113 -20.28 -12.17 -18.71
C LYS A 113 -19.68 -11.71 -20.04
N ASP A 114 -19.12 -10.52 -20.10
CA ASP A 114 -18.47 -9.97 -21.29
C ASP A 114 -16.97 -10.31 -21.24
N GLU A 115 -16.53 -11.26 -22.07
CA GLU A 115 -15.14 -11.67 -22.15
C GLU A 115 -14.18 -10.51 -22.50
N LEU A 116 -14.62 -9.56 -23.33
CA LEU A 116 -13.82 -8.38 -23.68
C LEU A 116 -13.65 -7.46 -22.47
N PHE A 117 -14.69 -7.33 -21.65
CA PHE A 117 -14.60 -6.59 -20.38
C PHE A 117 -13.60 -7.25 -19.44
N VAL A 118 -13.67 -8.57 -19.26
CA VAL A 118 -12.76 -9.34 -18.40
C VAL A 118 -11.30 -9.20 -18.88
N GLN A 119 -11.05 -9.32 -20.18
CA GLN A 119 -9.71 -9.14 -20.74
C GLN A 119 -9.17 -7.71 -20.54
N ARG A 120 -10.02 -6.69 -20.69
CA ARG A 120 -9.65 -5.29 -20.40
C ARG A 120 -9.35 -5.12 -18.92
N PHE A 121 -10.21 -5.64 -18.03
CA PHE A 121 -10.01 -5.61 -16.60
C PHE A 121 -8.65 -6.23 -16.21
N GLN A 122 -8.34 -7.41 -16.70
CA GLN A 122 -7.05 -8.06 -16.42
C GLN A 122 -5.84 -7.21 -16.86
N ARG A 123 -5.92 -6.54 -18.01
CA ARG A 123 -4.85 -5.64 -18.50
C ARG A 123 -4.72 -4.39 -17.63
N GLU A 124 -5.83 -3.74 -17.29
CA GLU A 124 -5.81 -2.54 -16.45
C GLU A 124 -5.31 -2.86 -15.05
N VAL A 125 -5.71 -4.00 -14.47
CA VAL A 125 -5.24 -4.45 -13.17
C VAL A 125 -3.72 -4.65 -13.15
N VAL A 126 -3.13 -5.27 -14.16
CA VAL A 126 -1.67 -5.43 -14.27
C VAL A 126 -0.97 -4.05 -14.27
N THR A 127 -1.55 -3.08 -14.97
CA THR A 127 -1.02 -1.72 -15.03
C THR A 127 -1.11 -1.02 -13.67
N ILE A 128 -2.28 -1.12 -13.00
CA ILE A 128 -2.51 -0.50 -11.69
C ILE A 128 -1.60 -1.14 -10.62
N ALA A 129 -1.41 -2.44 -10.68
CA ALA A 129 -0.56 -3.18 -9.75
C ALA A 129 0.94 -2.79 -9.83
N SER A 130 1.37 -2.21 -10.95
CA SER A 130 2.74 -1.70 -11.10
C SER A 130 2.94 -0.33 -10.43
N LEU A 131 1.86 0.34 -10.00
CA LEU A 131 1.93 1.67 -9.40
C LEU A 131 2.21 1.57 -7.90
N GLN A 132 3.29 2.19 -7.47
CA GLN A 132 3.69 2.25 -6.06
C GLN A 132 4.01 3.69 -5.69
N HIS A 133 3.09 4.34 -4.98
CA HIS A 133 3.26 5.72 -4.53
C HIS A 133 2.46 5.96 -3.23
N PRO A 134 2.97 6.74 -2.26
CA PRO A 134 2.28 6.97 -0.99
C PRO A 134 0.87 7.56 -1.15
N ASN A 135 0.65 8.32 -2.23
CA ASN A 135 -0.65 8.93 -2.51
C ASN A 135 -1.48 8.15 -3.55
N ILE A 136 -1.21 6.87 -3.75
CA ILE A 136 -2.02 5.96 -4.58
C ILE A 136 -2.36 4.73 -3.75
N VAL A 137 -3.61 4.27 -3.83
CA VAL A 137 -4.04 3.01 -3.23
C VAL A 137 -3.36 1.86 -3.97
N MET A 138 -2.62 1.04 -3.24
CA MET A 138 -1.87 -0.09 -3.80
C MET A 138 -2.81 -1.25 -4.12
N ALA A 139 -2.69 -1.83 -5.31
CA ALA A 139 -3.32 -3.10 -5.65
C ALA A 139 -2.39 -4.25 -5.25
N PHE A 140 -2.93 -5.24 -4.53
CA PHE A 140 -2.14 -6.37 -4.02
C PHE A 140 -2.33 -7.63 -4.84
N ASP A 141 -3.56 -7.87 -5.33
CA ASP A 141 -3.93 -9.09 -6.03
C ASP A 141 -5.19 -8.90 -6.86
N ALA A 142 -5.41 -9.76 -7.82
CA ALA A 142 -6.68 -9.90 -8.53
C ALA A 142 -6.91 -11.38 -8.86
N ASP A 143 -8.09 -11.88 -8.54
CA ASP A 143 -8.41 -13.30 -8.68
C ASP A 143 -9.88 -13.47 -9.03
N GLU A 144 -10.29 -14.72 -9.21
CA GLU A 144 -11.65 -15.13 -9.52
C GLU A 144 -12.15 -16.13 -8.48
N ALA A 145 -13.39 -15.96 -8.06
CA ALA A 145 -14.10 -16.89 -7.19
C ALA A 145 -15.51 -17.17 -7.77
N GLU A 146 -16.31 -18.00 -7.12
CA GLU A 146 -17.69 -18.29 -7.55
C GLU A 146 -18.55 -17.03 -7.74
N ILE A 147 -18.30 -15.99 -6.95
CA ILE A 147 -18.97 -14.68 -7.04
C ILE A 147 -18.53 -13.87 -8.27
N GLY A 148 -17.44 -14.22 -8.93
CA GLY A 148 -16.84 -13.53 -10.08
C GLY A 148 -15.44 -12.99 -9.79
N HIS A 149 -14.99 -12.09 -10.66
CA HIS A 149 -13.67 -11.46 -10.53
C HIS A 149 -13.65 -10.41 -9.41
N PHE A 150 -12.53 -10.33 -8.70
CA PHE A 150 -12.33 -9.34 -7.66
C PHE A 150 -10.89 -8.79 -7.66
N LEU A 151 -10.76 -7.55 -7.20
CA LEU A 151 -9.49 -6.85 -7.01
C LEU A 151 -9.24 -6.65 -5.52
N VAL A 152 -8.06 -7.01 -5.06
CA VAL A 152 -7.60 -6.83 -3.68
C VAL A 152 -6.70 -5.61 -3.60
N MET A 153 -7.04 -4.69 -2.71
CA MET A 153 -6.35 -3.41 -2.59
C MET A 153 -6.01 -3.11 -1.13
N GLU A 154 -5.13 -2.15 -0.96
CA GLU A 154 -4.85 -1.53 0.33
C GLU A 154 -6.15 -1.01 0.96
N PHE A 155 -6.39 -1.40 2.22
CA PHE A 155 -7.44 -0.80 3.02
C PHE A 155 -6.93 0.52 3.60
N VAL A 156 -7.58 1.61 3.24
CA VAL A 156 -7.29 2.94 3.79
C VAL A 156 -8.22 3.17 4.97
N ASP A 157 -7.65 3.25 6.16
CA ASP A 157 -8.42 3.57 7.38
C ASP A 157 -8.69 5.08 7.43
N GLY A 158 -9.83 5.46 6.90
CA GLY A 158 -10.19 6.86 6.73
C GLY A 158 -11.52 7.04 6.03
N ARG A 159 -11.70 8.20 5.40
CA ARG A 159 -12.90 8.55 4.63
C ARG A 159 -12.51 9.19 3.31
N ASP A 160 -13.37 9.05 2.32
CA ASP A 160 -13.24 9.83 1.11
C ASP A 160 -13.52 11.33 1.37
N LEU A 161 -12.99 12.19 0.48
CA LEU A 161 -13.13 13.63 0.63
C LEU A 161 -14.57 14.13 0.39
N ALA A 162 -15.42 13.38 -0.34
CA ALA A 162 -16.84 13.73 -0.46
C ALA A 162 -17.54 13.58 0.90
N SER A 163 -17.43 12.40 1.52
CA SER A 163 -17.98 12.13 2.85
C SER A 163 -17.39 13.06 3.93
N THR A 164 -16.13 13.46 3.77
CA THR A 164 -15.47 14.37 4.71
C THR A 164 -16.09 15.77 4.64
N VAL A 165 -16.32 16.29 3.44
CA VAL A 165 -16.95 17.60 3.23
C VAL A 165 -18.45 17.58 3.56
N GLU A 166 -19.16 16.50 3.19
CA GLU A 166 -20.59 16.35 3.50
C GLU A 166 -20.87 16.37 5.01
N LYS A 167 -20.02 15.69 5.81
CA LYS A 167 -20.21 15.57 7.26
C LYS A 167 -19.58 16.73 8.05
N GLY A 168 -18.44 17.25 7.59
CA GLY A 168 -17.64 18.26 8.29
C GLY A 168 -17.79 19.68 7.73
N GLY A 169 -18.46 19.84 6.59
CA GLY A 169 -18.47 21.10 5.83
C GLY A 169 -17.22 21.30 4.99
N PRO A 170 -17.12 22.43 4.27
CA PRO A 170 -15.96 22.79 3.46
C PRO A 170 -14.66 22.78 4.28
N LEU A 171 -13.58 22.33 3.67
CA LEU A 171 -12.27 22.31 4.31
C LEU A 171 -11.72 23.73 4.46
N ASP A 172 -10.85 23.92 5.47
CA ASP A 172 -10.03 25.12 5.52
C ASP A 172 -9.04 25.17 4.35
N LEU A 173 -8.53 26.36 4.06
CA LEU A 173 -7.71 26.62 2.89
C LEU A 173 -6.44 25.75 2.86
N ALA A 174 -5.72 25.70 4.00
CA ALA A 174 -4.45 24.97 4.08
C ALA A 174 -4.66 23.48 3.88
N ARG A 175 -5.74 22.92 4.44
CA ARG A 175 -6.09 21.52 4.30
C ARG A 175 -6.52 21.17 2.87
N ALA A 176 -7.32 22.02 2.23
CA ALA A 176 -7.74 21.81 0.83
C ALA A 176 -6.54 21.84 -0.13
N ILE A 177 -5.60 22.78 0.08
CA ILE A 177 -4.35 22.85 -0.70
C ILE A 177 -3.51 21.59 -0.47
N ASP A 178 -3.31 21.16 0.78
CA ASP A 178 -2.53 19.97 1.11
C ASP A 178 -3.13 18.70 0.50
N CYS A 179 -4.46 18.51 0.61
CA CYS A 179 -5.15 17.38 -0.01
C CYS A 179 -5.00 17.39 -1.54
N THR A 180 -5.12 18.56 -2.17
CA THR A 180 -4.95 18.72 -3.62
C THR A 180 -3.52 18.41 -4.04
N LEU A 181 -2.54 18.88 -3.29
CA LEU A 181 -1.12 18.67 -3.57
C LEU A 181 -0.74 17.19 -3.46
N GLN A 182 -1.22 16.49 -2.43
CA GLN A 182 -0.99 15.06 -2.24
C GLN A 182 -1.61 14.25 -3.39
N ALA A 183 -2.87 14.55 -3.79
CA ALA A 183 -3.51 13.93 -4.93
C ALA A 183 -2.75 14.21 -6.24
N ALA A 184 -2.31 15.47 -6.46
CA ALA A 184 -1.53 15.85 -7.63
C ALA A 184 -0.20 15.11 -7.73
N ARG A 185 0.51 14.87 -6.60
CA ARG A 185 1.75 14.07 -6.58
C ARG A 185 1.51 12.62 -6.99
N GLY A 186 0.43 12.00 -6.47
CA GLY A 186 0.02 10.66 -6.89
C GLY A 186 -0.30 10.59 -8.37
N LEU A 187 -1.08 11.55 -8.89
CA LEU A 187 -1.44 11.62 -10.31
C LEU A 187 -0.25 11.91 -11.21
N ALA A 188 0.68 12.79 -10.80
CA ALA A 188 1.91 13.05 -11.56
C ALA A 188 2.73 11.76 -11.74
N TYR A 189 2.84 10.95 -10.68
CA TYR A 189 3.49 9.65 -10.76
C TYR A 189 2.73 8.69 -11.70
N ALA A 190 1.39 8.57 -11.58
CA ALA A 190 0.60 7.73 -12.47
C ALA A 190 0.76 8.14 -13.95
N HIS A 191 0.75 9.46 -14.24
CA HIS A 191 0.95 10.00 -15.57
C HIS A 191 2.36 9.68 -16.14
N SER A 192 3.39 9.69 -15.30
CA SER A 192 4.74 9.28 -15.72
C SER A 192 4.80 7.80 -16.14
N MET A 193 3.91 6.98 -15.57
CA MET A 193 3.71 5.57 -15.93
C MET A 193 2.66 5.37 -17.04
N GLN A 194 2.26 6.45 -17.73
CA GLN A 194 1.26 6.45 -18.81
C GLN A 194 -0.14 6.01 -18.36
N VAL A 195 -0.47 6.15 -17.08
CA VAL A 195 -1.78 5.86 -16.51
C VAL A 195 -2.54 7.16 -16.27
N ILE A 196 -3.72 7.29 -16.91
CA ILE A 196 -4.63 8.41 -16.76
C ILE A 196 -5.83 7.91 -15.97
N HIS A 197 -6.25 8.66 -14.95
CA HIS A 197 -7.33 8.25 -14.06
C HIS A 197 -8.72 8.34 -14.70
N ARG A 198 -9.03 9.47 -15.34
CA ARG A 198 -10.28 9.77 -16.07
C ARG A 198 -11.56 9.93 -15.23
N ASP A 199 -11.50 9.70 -13.93
CA ASP A 199 -12.65 9.83 -13.00
C ASP A 199 -12.19 10.41 -11.65
N ILE A 200 -11.41 11.49 -11.68
CA ILE A 200 -11.01 12.18 -10.45
C ILE A 200 -12.20 12.94 -9.90
N LYS A 201 -12.55 12.64 -8.65
CA LYS A 201 -13.61 13.28 -7.88
C LYS A 201 -13.36 13.09 -6.38
N PRO A 202 -14.01 13.86 -5.50
CA PRO A 202 -13.79 13.75 -4.04
C PRO A 202 -13.99 12.33 -3.47
N ALA A 203 -14.93 11.56 -4.03
CA ALA A 203 -15.20 10.18 -3.61
C ALA A 203 -14.05 9.19 -3.94
N ASN A 204 -13.18 9.53 -4.91
CA ASN A 204 -12.03 8.72 -5.30
C ASN A 204 -10.71 9.19 -4.65
N LEU A 205 -10.79 10.09 -3.68
CA LEU A 205 -9.66 10.58 -2.89
C LEU A 205 -9.90 10.23 -1.42
N MET A 206 -9.23 9.19 -0.94
CA MET A 206 -9.31 8.72 0.44
C MET A 206 -8.37 9.52 1.32
N LEU A 207 -8.88 10.07 2.42
CA LEU A 207 -8.12 10.75 3.46
C LEU A 207 -8.03 9.82 4.66
N ASP A 208 -6.83 9.33 4.96
CA ASP A 208 -6.59 8.46 6.10
C ASP A 208 -6.53 9.24 7.43
N VAL A 209 -6.52 8.49 8.53
CA VAL A 209 -6.45 9.06 9.90
C VAL A 209 -5.15 9.82 10.16
N SER A 210 -4.08 9.57 9.40
CA SER A 210 -2.80 10.30 9.49
C SER A 210 -2.78 11.61 8.70
N GLY A 211 -3.81 11.88 7.91
CA GLY A 211 -3.90 13.01 7.00
C GLY A 211 -3.27 12.77 5.62
N THR A 212 -2.97 11.52 5.29
CA THR A 212 -2.48 11.16 3.96
C THR A 212 -3.64 10.98 2.99
N VAL A 213 -3.55 11.63 1.83
CA VAL A 213 -4.51 11.43 0.74
C VAL A 213 -4.02 10.34 -0.19
N LYS A 214 -4.91 9.39 -0.50
CA LYS A 214 -4.63 8.31 -1.46
C LYS A 214 -5.68 8.31 -2.57
N VAL A 215 -5.21 8.31 -3.81
CA VAL A 215 -6.05 8.18 -5.02
C VAL A 215 -6.46 6.72 -5.16
N THR A 216 -7.77 6.46 -5.31
CA THR A 216 -8.34 5.12 -5.53
C THR A 216 -8.98 5.01 -6.91
N ASP A 217 -9.30 3.80 -7.35
CA ASP A 217 -10.00 3.49 -8.61
C ASP A 217 -9.29 3.98 -9.90
N LEU A 218 -7.96 4.08 -9.88
CA LEU A 218 -7.12 4.43 -11.02
C LEU A 218 -7.40 3.52 -12.23
N GLY A 219 -7.59 4.13 -13.41
CA GLY A 219 -7.68 3.42 -14.69
C GLY A 219 -8.96 2.60 -14.93
N LEU A 220 -9.72 2.27 -13.88
CA LEU A 220 -10.92 1.43 -14.00
C LEU A 220 -12.05 2.11 -14.81
N ALA A 221 -12.02 3.43 -14.94
CA ALA A 221 -13.01 4.16 -15.74
C ALA A 221 -13.03 3.77 -17.24
N ARG A 222 -11.91 3.25 -17.79
CA ARG A 222 -11.82 2.71 -19.15
C ARG A 222 -12.67 1.45 -19.36
N LEU A 223 -13.02 0.77 -18.27
CA LEU A 223 -13.80 -0.47 -18.30
C LEU A 223 -15.31 -0.20 -18.33
N ASN A 224 -15.75 1.06 -18.15
CA ASN A 224 -17.16 1.38 -18.12
C ASN A 224 -17.77 1.22 -19.51
N PRO A 225 -18.75 0.29 -19.72
CA PRO A 225 -19.38 0.08 -21.03
C PRO A 225 -20.08 1.33 -21.58
N ALA A 226 -20.47 2.27 -20.70
CA ALA A 226 -21.09 3.53 -21.07
C ALA A 226 -20.11 4.55 -21.69
N ALA A 227 -18.80 4.34 -21.59
CA ALA A 227 -17.76 5.22 -22.12
C ALA A 227 -17.23 4.80 -23.51
N GLY A 228 -17.59 3.61 -24.01
CA GLY A 228 -17.23 3.12 -25.34
C GLY A 228 -18.41 3.31 -26.32
N GLY A 229 -18.24 4.17 -27.33
CA GLY A 229 -19.25 4.47 -28.33
C GLY A 229 -19.71 3.29 -29.17
N GLY A 230 -20.57 2.46 -28.59
CA GLY A 230 -21.39 1.47 -29.26
C GLY A 230 -22.86 1.87 -29.12
N GLU A 231 -23.60 1.83 -30.22
CA GLU A 231 -25.00 2.24 -30.34
C GLU A 231 -25.92 1.63 -29.28
N SER A 232 -26.07 2.29 -28.14
CA SER A 232 -27.23 2.12 -27.26
C SER A 232 -27.42 3.39 -26.40
N ASN A 233 -28.13 4.30 -26.98
CA ASN A 233 -28.53 5.63 -26.47
C ASN A 233 -29.58 5.54 -25.33
N THR A 234 -29.66 4.42 -24.57
CA THR A 234 -30.69 4.19 -23.55
C THR A 234 -30.12 4.08 -22.12
N GLY A 235 -28.78 4.18 -21.91
CA GLY A 235 -28.14 4.00 -20.60
C GLY A 235 -27.97 5.28 -19.76
N LEU A 236 -28.17 6.47 -20.32
CA LEU A 236 -27.91 7.76 -19.64
C LEU A 236 -29.02 8.20 -18.67
N THR A 237 -30.09 7.46 -18.52
CA THR A 237 -31.29 7.92 -17.77
C THR A 237 -31.73 7.03 -16.61
N GLN A 238 -31.03 5.96 -16.26
CA GLN A 238 -31.43 5.15 -15.10
C GLN A 238 -30.44 5.27 -13.93
N ALA A 239 -30.99 5.83 -12.86
CA ALA A 239 -30.56 5.82 -11.45
C ALA A 239 -29.36 6.72 -11.06
N GLY A 240 -29.62 7.69 -10.23
CA GLY A 240 -28.85 8.41 -9.19
C GLY A 240 -27.32 8.41 -9.17
N GLY A 241 -26.65 7.40 -9.72
CA GLY A 241 -25.19 7.25 -9.71
C GLY A 241 -24.43 8.00 -10.81
N ILE A 242 -25.08 8.35 -11.92
CA ILE A 242 -24.43 9.06 -13.06
C ILE A 242 -24.37 10.56 -12.82
N LEU A 243 -25.33 11.12 -12.05
CA LEU A 243 -25.42 12.56 -11.82
C LEU A 243 -24.17 13.11 -11.12
N GLY A 244 -23.58 12.40 -10.16
CA GLY A 244 -22.41 12.86 -9.40
C GLY A 244 -21.07 12.81 -10.15
N THR A 245 -20.95 12.02 -11.22
CA THR A 245 -19.69 11.89 -11.98
C THR A 245 -19.52 13.02 -12.98
N VAL A 246 -20.59 13.51 -13.58
CA VAL A 246 -20.53 14.60 -14.56
C VAL A 246 -20.09 15.94 -13.98
N ASP A 247 -20.24 16.14 -12.66
CA ASP A 247 -19.86 17.37 -11.94
C ASP A 247 -18.34 17.65 -11.97
N TYR A 248 -17.52 16.65 -12.28
CA TYR A 248 -16.06 16.73 -12.29
C TYR A 248 -15.48 16.41 -13.67
N MET A 249 -16.32 16.11 -14.65
CA MET A 249 -15.93 15.66 -15.99
C MET A 249 -15.30 16.81 -16.80
N ALA A 250 -14.15 16.55 -17.40
CA ALA A 250 -13.52 17.52 -18.29
C ALA A 250 -14.33 17.70 -19.59
N PRO A 251 -14.39 18.92 -20.16
CA PRO A 251 -15.20 19.20 -21.36
C PRO A 251 -14.93 18.26 -22.54
N GLU A 252 -13.67 17.91 -22.78
CA GLU A 252 -13.26 16.99 -23.85
C GLU A 252 -13.74 15.56 -23.65
N GLN A 253 -13.92 15.12 -22.40
CA GLN A 253 -14.43 13.77 -22.10
C GLN A 253 -15.88 13.58 -22.55
N ALA A 254 -16.65 14.68 -22.61
CA ALA A 254 -18.03 14.66 -23.06
C ALA A 254 -18.15 14.63 -24.60
N VAL A 255 -17.09 14.99 -25.33
CA VAL A 255 -17.08 15.11 -26.80
C VAL A 255 -16.49 13.86 -27.45
N ASP A 256 -15.30 13.44 -27.04
CA ASP A 256 -14.61 12.27 -27.59
C ASP A 256 -13.79 11.56 -26.49
N SER A 257 -14.26 10.41 -26.08
CA SER A 257 -13.60 9.60 -25.07
C SER A 257 -12.30 8.95 -25.53
N THR A 258 -11.98 8.95 -26.83
CA THR A 258 -10.80 8.28 -27.38
C THR A 258 -9.54 9.15 -27.40
N ALA A 259 -9.68 10.47 -27.46
CA ALA A 259 -8.60 11.46 -27.57
C ALA A 259 -8.21 12.11 -26.22
N ILE A 260 -8.61 11.52 -25.09
CA ILE A 260 -8.38 12.09 -23.76
C ILE A 260 -6.93 11.86 -23.32
N ASP A 261 -6.24 12.95 -22.95
CA ASP A 261 -4.92 12.89 -22.31
C ASP A 261 -4.98 13.17 -20.80
N HIS A 262 -3.81 13.14 -20.15
CA HIS A 262 -3.65 13.34 -18.72
C HIS A 262 -4.11 14.71 -18.19
N ARG A 263 -4.34 15.70 -19.06
CA ARG A 263 -4.83 17.04 -18.69
C ARG A 263 -6.31 17.04 -18.33
N ALA A 264 -7.06 15.96 -18.65
CA ALA A 264 -8.40 15.76 -18.13
C ALA A 264 -8.41 15.60 -16.60
N ASP A 265 -7.42 14.85 -16.04
CA ASP A 265 -7.29 14.69 -14.59
C ASP A 265 -6.93 16.02 -13.88
N ILE A 266 -6.21 16.92 -14.57
CA ILE A 266 -5.93 18.28 -14.05
C ILE A 266 -7.22 19.07 -13.88
N TYR A 267 -8.11 19.02 -14.88
CA TYR A 267 -9.41 19.67 -14.82
C TYR A 267 -10.27 19.13 -13.67
N SER A 268 -10.40 17.81 -13.60
CA SER A 268 -11.20 17.12 -12.58
C SER A 268 -10.68 17.37 -11.17
N LEU A 269 -9.34 17.44 -10.98
CA LEU A 269 -8.73 17.80 -9.71
C LEU A 269 -9.01 19.27 -9.33
N GLY A 270 -9.05 20.18 -10.31
CA GLY A 270 -9.46 21.57 -10.11
C GLY A 270 -10.93 21.68 -9.65
N CYS A 271 -11.85 20.92 -10.25
CA CYS A 271 -13.23 20.82 -9.80
C CYS A 271 -13.34 20.26 -8.38
N THR A 272 -12.50 19.28 -8.05
CA THR A 272 -12.40 18.68 -6.71
C THR A 272 -11.90 19.69 -5.68
N LEU A 273 -10.89 20.50 -6.01
CA LEU A 273 -10.42 21.62 -5.16
C LEU A 273 -11.54 22.61 -4.86
N HIS A 274 -12.30 23.03 -5.88
CA HIS A 274 -13.46 23.90 -5.69
C HIS A 274 -14.48 23.29 -4.73
N TYR A 275 -14.80 21.99 -4.90
CA TYR A 275 -15.72 21.29 -4.01
C TYR A 275 -15.21 21.25 -2.56
N MET A 276 -13.95 20.91 -2.34
CA MET A 276 -13.36 20.88 -1.00
C MET A 276 -13.45 22.24 -0.30
N LEU A 277 -13.27 23.33 -1.05
CA LEU A 277 -13.30 24.69 -0.50
C LEU A 277 -14.71 25.24 -0.28
N THR A 278 -15.71 24.80 -1.06
CA THR A 278 -17.04 25.41 -1.09
C THR A 278 -18.17 24.49 -0.63
N GLY A 279 -17.94 23.18 -0.60
CA GLY A 279 -18.96 22.16 -0.39
C GLY A 279 -19.93 22.04 -1.57
N ARG A 280 -19.64 22.65 -2.73
CA ARG A 280 -20.52 22.70 -3.90
C ARG A 280 -19.76 22.31 -5.17
N SER A 281 -20.45 21.62 -6.08
CA SER A 281 -19.93 21.37 -7.43
C SER A 281 -19.63 22.69 -8.14
N LEU A 282 -18.63 22.67 -9.03
CA LEU A 282 -18.23 23.87 -9.80
C LEU A 282 -19.40 24.44 -10.62
N TYR A 283 -20.20 23.55 -11.19
CA TYR A 283 -21.42 23.91 -11.93
C TYR A 283 -22.57 23.03 -11.48
N ALA A 284 -23.71 23.63 -11.16
CA ALA A 284 -24.94 22.93 -10.83
C ALA A 284 -25.93 23.01 -12.01
N GLY A 285 -26.68 21.94 -12.24
CA GLY A 285 -27.70 21.90 -13.30
C GLY A 285 -28.82 20.91 -12.99
N ALA A 286 -30.01 21.12 -13.59
CA ALA A 286 -31.14 20.22 -13.37
C ALA A 286 -30.96 18.85 -14.03
N THR A 287 -30.10 18.75 -15.04
CA THR A 287 -29.80 17.51 -15.77
C THR A 287 -28.29 17.36 -15.98
N ALA A 288 -27.82 16.12 -16.15
CA ALA A 288 -26.43 15.83 -16.47
C ALA A 288 -25.96 16.61 -17.73
N MET A 289 -26.82 16.70 -18.77
CA MET A 289 -26.51 17.43 -19.99
C MET A 289 -26.34 18.93 -19.72
N SER A 290 -27.18 19.53 -18.84
CA SER A 290 -27.05 20.96 -18.50
C SER A 290 -25.75 21.24 -17.73
N VAL A 291 -25.27 20.30 -16.93
CA VAL A 291 -23.96 20.39 -16.23
C VAL A 291 -22.82 20.29 -17.25
N LEU A 292 -22.86 19.34 -18.18
CA LEU A 292 -21.85 19.18 -19.23
C LEU A 292 -21.71 20.40 -20.12
N VAL A 293 -22.86 21.03 -20.52
CA VAL A 293 -22.83 22.28 -21.27
C VAL A 293 -22.14 23.39 -20.47
N LYS A 294 -22.40 23.48 -19.16
CA LYS A 294 -21.73 24.48 -18.30
C LYS A 294 -20.24 24.20 -18.15
N HIS A 295 -19.83 22.95 -18.06
CA HIS A 295 -18.40 22.60 -18.08
C HIS A 295 -17.70 23.07 -19.35
N ARG A 296 -18.41 23.09 -20.49
CA ARG A 296 -17.89 23.56 -21.77
C ARG A 296 -17.92 25.08 -21.93
N GLU A 297 -19.03 25.74 -21.52
CA GLU A 297 -19.33 27.11 -21.93
C GLU A 297 -19.39 28.13 -20.79
N ALA A 298 -19.76 27.73 -19.57
CA ALA A 298 -19.95 28.68 -18.50
C ALA A 298 -18.63 29.31 -18.02
N ALA A 299 -18.70 30.58 -17.61
CA ALA A 299 -17.56 31.28 -17.05
C ALA A 299 -17.01 30.53 -15.81
N ILE A 300 -15.70 30.56 -15.67
CA ILE A 300 -15.02 29.96 -14.51
C ILE A 300 -15.23 30.90 -13.30
N PRO A 301 -15.85 30.44 -12.20
CA PRO A 301 -16.04 31.27 -11.02
C PRO A 301 -14.69 31.56 -10.35
N SER A 302 -14.59 32.68 -9.64
CA SER A 302 -13.42 33.02 -8.84
C SER A 302 -13.54 32.40 -7.45
N LEU A 303 -12.51 31.71 -7.00
CA LEU A 303 -12.41 31.23 -5.61
C LEU A 303 -12.42 32.38 -4.62
N PHE A 304 -11.77 33.50 -4.97
CA PHE A 304 -11.74 34.69 -4.13
C PHE A 304 -13.13 35.27 -3.84
N LEU A 305 -14.04 35.21 -4.84
CA LEU A 305 -15.42 35.67 -4.65
C LEU A 305 -16.25 34.72 -3.77
N THR A 306 -15.88 33.45 -3.75
CA THR A 306 -16.60 32.42 -2.99
C THR A 306 -16.03 32.22 -1.59
N ARG A 307 -14.73 32.38 -1.45
CA ARG A 307 -13.94 32.29 -0.20
C ARG A 307 -13.00 33.49 -0.14
N GLY A 308 -13.42 34.59 0.47
CA GLY A 308 -12.68 35.86 0.50
C GLY A 308 -11.26 35.78 1.08
N GLU A 309 -10.94 34.71 1.78
CA GLU A 309 -9.62 34.38 2.31
C GLU A 309 -8.69 33.66 1.31
N ALA A 310 -9.23 33.22 0.14
CA ALA A 310 -8.43 32.52 -0.86
C ALA A 310 -7.40 33.49 -1.49
N PRO A 311 -6.09 33.18 -1.49
CA PRO A 311 -5.08 34.02 -2.13
C PRO A 311 -5.33 34.15 -3.63
N ALA A 312 -4.96 35.26 -4.23
CA ALA A 312 -5.07 35.49 -5.66
C ALA A 312 -4.28 34.45 -6.48
N GLU A 313 -3.15 34.00 -5.92
CA GLU A 313 -2.31 32.96 -6.51
C GLU A 313 -3.06 31.62 -6.59
N LEU A 314 -3.83 31.23 -5.57
CA LEU A 314 -4.64 30.01 -5.58
C LEU A 314 -5.77 30.12 -6.61
N ASP A 315 -6.44 31.29 -6.71
CA ASP A 315 -7.47 31.53 -7.72
C ASP A 315 -6.91 31.44 -9.14
N ALA A 316 -5.70 31.94 -9.36
CA ALA A 316 -5.02 31.82 -10.66
C ALA A 316 -4.66 30.36 -10.99
N VAL A 317 -4.14 29.59 -10.01
CA VAL A 317 -3.84 28.15 -10.18
C VAL A 317 -5.13 27.40 -10.49
N PHE A 318 -6.18 27.59 -9.71
CA PHE A 318 -7.48 26.97 -9.91
C PHE A 318 -8.05 27.26 -11.32
N LYS A 319 -8.12 28.53 -11.72
CA LYS A 319 -8.63 28.93 -13.04
C LYS A 319 -7.86 28.29 -14.18
N LYS A 320 -6.54 28.14 -14.03
CA LYS A 320 -5.71 27.47 -15.02
C LYS A 320 -5.94 25.97 -15.04
N MET A 321 -6.17 25.31 -13.90
CA MET A 321 -6.52 23.89 -13.84
C MET A 321 -7.84 23.62 -14.58
N VAL A 322 -8.88 24.44 -14.36
CA VAL A 322 -10.22 24.25 -14.95
C VAL A 322 -10.45 25.07 -16.22
N ALA A 323 -9.38 25.46 -16.93
CA ALA A 323 -9.50 26.11 -18.23
C ALA A 323 -10.24 25.20 -19.21
N LYS A 324 -11.13 25.79 -20.02
CA LYS A 324 -12.00 25.06 -20.94
C LYS A 324 -11.21 24.37 -22.04
N SER A 325 -10.34 25.15 -22.71
CA SER A 325 -9.40 24.60 -23.68
C SER A 325 -8.25 23.89 -23.00
N VAL A 326 -7.92 22.70 -23.48
CA VAL A 326 -6.87 21.83 -22.93
C VAL A 326 -5.50 22.52 -22.98
N GLU A 327 -5.24 23.30 -24.03
CA GLU A 327 -3.98 24.03 -24.24
C GLU A 327 -3.75 25.14 -23.20
N ASN A 328 -4.81 25.66 -22.61
CA ASN A 328 -4.76 26.72 -21.60
C ASN A 328 -4.57 26.19 -20.18
N ARG A 329 -4.59 24.86 -20.00
CA ARG A 329 -4.30 24.22 -18.72
C ARG A 329 -2.79 24.10 -18.47
N TYR A 330 -2.42 23.54 -17.33
CA TYR A 330 -1.05 23.09 -17.12
C TYR A 330 -0.71 21.95 -18.07
N SER A 331 0.50 21.94 -18.59
CA SER A 331 0.96 20.90 -19.53
C SER A 331 1.21 19.55 -18.85
N SER A 332 1.36 19.52 -17.52
CA SER A 332 1.51 18.30 -16.73
C SER A 332 1.01 18.49 -15.30
N MET A 333 0.69 17.39 -14.61
CA MET A 333 0.33 17.42 -13.21
C MET A 333 1.51 17.86 -12.32
N ALA A 334 2.75 17.60 -12.72
CA ALA A 334 3.95 18.08 -12.03
C ALA A 334 3.99 19.62 -11.97
N ASN A 335 3.56 20.31 -13.05
CA ASN A 335 3.48 21.77 -13.07
C ASN A 335 2.36 22.31 -12.15
N VAL A 336 1.31 21.53 -11.91
CA VAL A 336 0.29 21.85 -10.90
C VAL A 336 0.90 21.75 -9.50
N VAL A 337 1.66 20.68 -9.21
CA VAL A 337 2.40 20.52 -7.94
C VAL A 337 3.28 21.72 -7.67
N GLU A 338 4.13 22.11 -8.63
CA GLU A 338 5.00 23.27 -8.48
C GLU A 338 4.24 24.58 -8.24
N ALA A 339 3.09 24.76 -8.92
CA ALA A 339 2.29 25.96 -8.77
C ALA A 339 1.63 26.04 -7.39
N LEU A 340 1.12 24.91 -6.87
CA LEU A 340 0.52 24.83 -5.53
C LEU A 340 1.58 25.02 -4.42
N GLU A 341 2.79 24.48 -4.58
CA GLU A 341 3.90 24.63 -3.62
C GLU A 341 4.40 26.08 -3.48
N ARG A 342 4.18 26.91 -4.50
CA ARG A 342 4.56 28.33 -4.48
C ARG A 342 3.55 29.24 -3.78
N ILE A 343 2.38 28.74 -3.37
CA ILE A 343 1.35 29.58 -2.75
C ILE A 343 1.79 29.97 -1.34
N PRO A 344 1.90 31.27 -1.01
CA PRO A 344 2.32 31.74 0.31
C PRO A 344 1.31 31.30 1.38
N GLY A 345 1.80 30.72 2.47
CA GLY A 345 0.96 30.25 3.59
C GLY A 345 0.22 28.93 3.34
N GLY A 346 0.45 28.29 2.19
CA GLY A 346 -0.24 27.06 1.80
C GLY A 346 0.33 25.77 2.40
N LEU A 347 1.55 25.78 2.96
CA LEU A 347 2.16 24.58 3.56
C LEU A 347 3.01 24.94 4.78
N PRO A 348 2.96 24.15 5.85
CA PRO A 348 4.05 24.10 6.79
C PRO A 348 5.30 23.55 6.07
N SER A 349 6.40 24.27 6.15
CA SER A 349 7.67 24.06 5.41
C SER A 349 8.43 22.75 5.74
N SER A 350 7.77 21.67 6.16
CA SER A 350 8.41 20.49 6.73
C SER A 350 8.05 19.13 6.09
N ARG A 351 7.47 19.10 4.88
CA ARG A 351 7.19 17.81 4.22
C ARG A 351 7.70 17.70 2.78
N SER A 352 8.97 18.06 2.56
CA SER A 352 9.63 17.81 1.28
C SER A 352 10.99 17.19 1.52
N ALA A 353 11.03 15.86 1.68
CA ALA A 353 12.22 15.11 1.33
C ALA A 353 12.03 14.66 -0.13
N PRO A 354 12.88 15.09 -1.07
CA PRO A 354 12.83 14.60 -2.43
C PRO A 354 13.38 13.18 -2.44
N PHE A 355 12.58 12.19 -2.87
CA PHE A 355 13.12 10.99 -3.46
C PHE A 355 13.80 11.42 -4.75
N ALA A 356 15.14 11.52 -4.72
CA ALA A 356 15.95 11.77 -5.88
C ALA A 356 15.95 10.52 -6.76
N PHE A 357 15.04 10.46 -7.72
CA PHE A 357 15.21 9.63 -8.89
C PHE A 357 16.01 10.43 -9.92
N GLY A 358 17.33 10.22 -9.95
CA GLY A 358 18.16 10.64 -11.04
C GLY A 358 17.86 9.81 -12.28
N LEU A 359 17.20 10.39 -13.26
CA LEU A 359 17.23 9.96 -14.66
C LEU A 359 17.06 11.20 -15.53
N GLN A 360 18.18 11.67 -16.05
CA GLN A 360 18.16 12.46 -17.27
C GLN A 360 18.75 11.61 -18.40
N PRO A 361 18.01 11.36 -19.47
CA PRO A 361 18.63 11.11 -20.76
C PRO A 361 18.68 12.42 -21.54
N THR A 362 19.87 12.99 -21.64
CA THR A 362 20.16 14.03 -22.62
C THR A 362 20.24 13.40 -24.01
N PHE A 363 19.25 13.65 -24.84
CA PHE A 363 19.41 13.46 -26.28
C PHE A 363 20.06 14.71 -26.87
N SER A 364 21.31 14.58 -27.27
CA SER A 364 21.93 15.53 -28.19
C SER A 364 21.91 14.94 -29.61
N THR A 365 21.20 15.64 -30.48
CA THR A 365 21.23 15.45 -31.93
C THR A 365 22.52 16.03 -32.48
N GLY A 366 23.24 15.24 -33.25
CA GLY A 366 24.42 15.70 -33.99
C GLY A 366 24.83 14.73 -35.10
N SER A 367 24.44 15.12 -36.29
CA SER A 367 24.80 14.77 -37.68
C SER A 367 25.97 13.79 -37.98
N SER A 368 25.57 12.87 -38.83
CA SER A 368 26.27 12.30 -40.03
C SER A 368 27.78 12.48 -40.22
N VAL A 369 28.48 11.38 -40.45
CA VAL A 369 29.33 11.12 -41.64
C VAL A 369 29.80 9.64 -41.60
N ALA A 370 29.58 8.88 -42.66
CA ALA A 370 30.26 7.62 -43.02
C ALA A 370 31.25 7.94 -44.18
N PRO A 371 32.07 7.04 -44.71
CA PRO A 371 32.40 5.65 -44.38
C PRO A 371 33.93 5.35 -44.38
N GLY A 372 34.31 4.14 -43.97
CA GLY A 372 35.65 3.63 -44.20
C GLY A 372 35.89 2.22 -43.62
N ARG A 373 35.80 1.18 -44.44
CA ARG A 373 36.43 -0.12 -44.19
C ARG A 373 37.89 -0.06 -44.68
N PRO A 374 38.86 -0.91 -44.24
CA PRO A 374 38.79 -2.37 -44.25
C PRO A 374 39.59 -3.12 -43.15
N ASP A 375 39.18 -4.41 -43.02
CA ASP A 375 39.96 -5.62 -42.68
C ASP A 375 41.14 -5.60 -41.71
N GLN A 376 40.99 -6.37 -40.62
CA GLN A 376 41.98 -7.40 -40.29
C GLN A 376 41.43 -8.46 -39.35
N LYS A 377 41.56 -9.71 -39.78
CA LYS A 377 41.29 -10.93 -39.02
C LYS A 377 42.28 -11.05 -37.86
N THR A 378 41.74 -11.31 -36.66
CA THR A 378 42.53 -12.00 -35.63
C THR A 378 41.62 -13.07 -34.99
N LEU A 379 42.05 -14.30 -35.15
CA LEU A 379 41.48 -15.50 -34.54
C LEU A 379 41.63 -15.42 -33.03
N VAL A 380 40.52 -15.41 -32.31
CA VAL A 380 40.48 -15.74 -30.89
C VAL A 380 39.52 -16.90 -30.70
N ALA A 381 40.02 -17.92 -30.01
CA ALA A 381 39.35 -19.18 -29.72
C ALA A 381 37.99 -18.98 -29.03
N PRO A 382 37.05 -19.96 -29.15
CA PRO A 382 35.69 -19.82 -28.61
C PRO A 382 35.71 -19.85 -27.08
N ILE A 383 35.36 -18.72 -26.46
CA ILE A 383 35.01 -18.67 -25.06
C ILE A 383 33.68 -19.43 -24.89
N SER A 384 33.70 -20.42 -24.04
CA SER A 384 32.55 -21.23 -23.64
C SER A 384 31.29 -20.39 -23.50
N ALA A 385 30.23 -20.77 -24.19
CA ALA A 385 28.93 -20.17 -24.14
C ALA A 385 28.42 -20.08 -22.66
N ILE A 386 28.36 -18.87 -22.15
CA ILE A 386 27.71 -18.59 -20.89
C ILE A 386 26.21 -18.89 -21.10
N LYS A 387 25.70 -19.98 -20.50
CA LYS A 387 24.26 -20.26 -20.48
C LYS A 387 23.55 -19.05 -19.90
N PRO A 388 22.49 -18.55 -20.53
CA PRO A 388 21.69 -17.46 -19.96
C PRO A 388 21.17 -17.87 -18.59
N LEU A 389 21.06 -16.90 -17.67
CA LEU A 389 20.56 -17.13 -16.31
C LEU A 389 19.10 -17.57 -16.39
N SER A 390 18.82 -18.84 -16.10
CA SER A 390 17.50 -19.45 -16.17
C SER A 390 16.90 -19.53 -14.77
N VAL A 391 15.74 -18.89 -14.55
CA VAL A 391 15.05 -18.77 -13.25
C VAL A 391 13.67 -19.42 -13.33
N LEU A 392 13.30 -20.22 -12.34
CA LEU A 392 11.92 -20.73 -12.15
C LEU A 392 11.19 -19.80 -11.17
N LEU A 393 10.01 -19.34 -11.55
CA LEU A 393 9.14 -18.53 -10.69
C LEU A 393 8.03 -19.39 -10.10
N VAL A 394 7.90 -19.36 -8.76
CA VAL A 394 6.87 -20.09 -8.00
C VAL A 394 6.03 -19.06 -7.24
N GLU A 395 4.87 -18.72 -7.78
CA GLU A 395 4.01 -17.68 -7.22
C GLU A 395 2.53 -18.03 -7.49
N PRO A 396 1.72 -18.27 -6.45
CA PRO A 396 0.29 -18.61 -6.59
C PRO A 396 -0.51 -17.48 -7.24
N SER A 397 -0.20 -16.22 -6.92
CA SER A 397 -0.88 -15.06 -7.50
C SER A 397 -0.41 -14.79 -8.92
N ARG A 398 -1.31 -14.88 -9.91
CA ARG A 398 -1.01 -14.57 -11.33
C ARG A 398 -0.49 -13.16 -11.52
N MET A 399 -1.02 -12.20 -10.76
CA MET A 399 -0.61 -10.79 -10.84
C MET A 399 0.81 -10.60 -10.30
N GLN A 400 1.12 -11.15 -9.12
CA GLN A 400 2.45 -11.09 -8.53
C GLN A 400 3.48 -11.80 -9.43
N ALA A 401 3.12 -12.96 -9.96
CA ALA A 401 3.93 -13.67 -10.94
C ALA A 401 4.23 -12.81 -12.19
N GLY A 402 3.24 -12.05 -12.68
CA GLY A 402 3.42 -11.13 -13.80
C GLY A 402 4.41 -9.98 -13.50
N ILE A 403 4.34 -9.41 -12.29
CA ILE A 403 5.24 -8.34 -11.85
C ILE A 403 6.67 -8.86 -11.71
N VAL A 404 6.85 -9.96 -10.99
CA VAL A 404 8.18 -10.56 -10.77
C VAL A 404 8.79 -10.99 -12.11
N ARG A 405 7.99 -11.59 -13.00
CA ARG A 405 8.42 -11.96 -14.34
C ARG A 405 8.89 -10.75 -15.15
N LYS A 406 8.15 -9.65 -15.12
CA LYS A 406 8.54 -8.40 -15.80
C LYS A 406 9.87 -7.86 -15.27
N TYR A 407 10.09 -7.91 -13.95
CA TYR A 407 11.37 -7.51 -13.36
C TYR A 407 12.53 -8.43 -13.82
N LEU A 408 12.31 -9.74 -13.88
CA LEU A 408 13.33 -10.69 -14.38
C LEU A 408 13.63 -10.46 -15.87
N GLU A 409 12.63 -10.27 -16.69
CA GLU A 409 12.77 -10.04 -18.14
C GLU A 409 13.43 -8.67 -18.46
N SER A 410 13.16 -7.62 -17.66
CA SER A 410 13.82 -6.32 -17.82
C SER A 410 15.34 -6.38 -17.58
N GLU A 411 15.81 -7.35 -16.79
CA GLU A 411 17.21 -7.61 -16.49
C GLU A 411 17.85 -8.69 -17.37
N THR A 412 17.22 -9.03 -18.51
CA THR A 412 17.67 -10.06 -19.45
C THR A 412 17.81 -11.47 -18.85
N ILE A 413 17.05 -11.75 -17.77
CA ILE A 413 17.00 -13.05 -17.11
C ILE A 413 15.89 -13.88 -17.73
N THR A 414 16.22 -15.11 -18.17
CA THR A 414 15.24 -16.00 -18.80
C THR A 414 14.41 -16.72 -17.75
N VAL A 415 13.08 -16.54 -17.75
CA VAL A 415 12.16 -17.29 -16.89
C VAL A 415 11.84 -18.63 -17.56
N SER A 416 12.32 -19.75 -16.96
CA SER A 416 12.15 -21.11 -17.48
C SER A 416 10.74 -21.67 -17.29
N GLY A 417 9.97 -21.07 -16.40
CA GLY A 417 8.59 -21.45 -16.14
C GLY A 417 7.99 -20.61 -15.00
N THR A 418 6.68 -20.55 -14.96
CA THR A 418 5.92 -19.98 -13.83
C THR A 418 4.92 -21.02 -13.36
N VAL A 419 4.98 -21.39 -12.09
CA VAL A 419 4.15 -22.42 -11.46
C VAL A 419 3.54 -21.87 -10.16
N LYS A 420 2.46 -22.49 -9.68
CA LYS A 420 1.70 -21.97 -8.54
C LYS A 420 1.94 -22.72 -7.24
N THR A 421 2.30 -24.00 -7.34
CA THR A 421 2.41 -24.90 -6.18
C THR A 421 3.82 -25.45 -6.03
N GLY A 422 4.16 -25.90 -4.83
CA GLY A 422 5.44 -26.55 -4.55
C GLY A 422 5.58 -27.89 -5.31
N ALA A 423 4.51 -28.65 -5.45
CA ALA A 423 4.50 -29.90 -6.23
C ALA A 423 4.82 -29.66 -7.72
N GLU A 424 4.20 -28.63 -8.33
CA GLU A 424 4.52 -28.21 -9.70
C GLU A 424 5.97 -27.72 -9.83
N ALA A 425 6.46 -26.99 -8.80
CA ALA A 425 7.83 -26.51 -8.77
C ALA A 425 8.83 -27.66 -8.75
N LEU A 426 8.62 -28.69 -7.93
CA LEU A 426 9.48 -29.87 -7.88
C LEU A 426 9.54 -30.60 -9.23
N ALA A 427 8.41 -30.74 -9.93
CA ALA A 427 8.38 -31.32 -11.28
C ALA A 427 9.12 -30.45 -12.30
N ALA A 428 8.92 -29.12 -12.26
CA ALA A 428 9.55 -28.15 -13.16
C ALA A 428 11.07 -28.06 -12.94
N ILE A 429 11.56 -28.20 -11.70
CA ILE A 429 12.99 -28.20 -11.37
C ILE A 429 13.71 -29.38 -12.03
N VAL A 430 13.10 -30.56 -12.03
CA VAL A 430 13.66 -31.76 -12.66
C VAL A 430 13.69 -31.61 -14.18
N ALA A 431 12.63 -31.04 -14.77
CA ALA A 431 12.51 -30.86 -16.22
C ALA A 431 13.42 -29.77 -16.78
N ASN A 432 13.51 -28.62 -16.11
CA ASN A 432 14.10 -27.39 -16.65
C ASN A 432 15.50 -27.07 -16.07
N GLN A 433 15.87 -27.68 -14.95
CA GLN A 433 17.17 -27.46 -14.24
C GLN A 433 17.51 -25.97 -14.11
N PRO A 434 16.66 -25.14 -13.47
CA PRO A 434 16.92 -23.72 -13.33
C PRO A 434 18.15 -23.47 -12.44
N ILE A 435 18.85 -22.36 -12.66
CA ILE A 435 20.03 -21.97 -11.85
C ILE A 435 19.57 -21.36 -10.52
N ALA A 436 18.42 -20.69 -10.54
CA ALA A 436 17.80 -20.12 -9.35
C ALA A 436 16.27 -20.27 -9.37
N ILE A 437 15.68 -20.21 -8.19
CA ILE A 437 14.22 -20.25 -7.98
C ILE A 437 13.85 -18.97 -7.23
N VAL A 438 12.84 -18.27 -7.73
CA VAL A 438 12.17 -17.16 -7.03
C VAL A 438 10.82 -17.68 -6.59
N SER A 439 10.60 -17.77 -5.28
CA SER A 439 9.39 -18.37 -4.72
C SER A 439 8.71 -17.44 -3.72
N ALA A 440 7.38 -17.37 -3.74
CA ALA A 440 6.62 -16.83 -2.62
C ALA A 440 6.88 -17.67 -1.36
N LEU A 441 6.81 -17.03 -0.19
CA LEU A 441 6.99 -17.71 1.11
C LEU A 441 5.84 -18.69 1.38
N HIS A 442 4.60 -18.35 1.01
CA HIS A 442 3.42 -19.19 1.16
C HIS A 442 2.91 -19.65 -0.21
N LEU A 443 2.91 -20.95 -0.44
CA LEU A 443 2.31 -21.60 -1.59
C LEU A 443 1.00 -22.28 -1.16
N ASP A 444 0.20 -22.74 -2.11
CA ASP A 444 -1.10 -23.33 -1.79
C ASP A 444 -0.99 -24.69 -1.09
N ASP A 445 0.10 -25.42 -1.33
CA ASP A 445 0.34 -26.78 -0.84
C ASP A 445 1.44 -26.88 0.23
N MET A 446 2.40 -25.97 0.26
CA MET A 446 3.52 -25.94 1.23
C MET A 446 4.07 -24.53 1.41
N THR A 447 5.06 -24.34 2.29
CA THR A 447 5.82 -23.09 2.37
C THR A 447 7.01 -23.09 1.40
N GLY A 448 7.43 -21.89 0.95
CA GLY A 448 8.64 -21.74 0.14
C GLY A 448 9.91 -22.26 0.86
N ILE A 449 9.93 -22.21 2.20
CA ILE A 449 11.00 -22.76 3.03
C ILE A 449 11.01 -24.30 2.95
N GLU A 450 9.84 -24.94 3.04
CA GLU A 450 9.71 -26.39 2.88
C GLU A 450 10.12 -26.84 1.49
N LEU A 451 9.71 -26.10 0.45
CA LEU A 451 10.15 -26.35 -0.92
C LEU A 451 11.69 -26.27 -1.03
N ALA A 452 12.33 -25.25 -0.47
CA ALA A 452 13.78 -25.10 -0.48
C ALA A 452 14.47 -26.26 0.26
N LYS A 453 13.95 -26.71 1.40
CA LYS A 453 14.46 -27.88 2.15
C LYS A 453 14.34 -29.17 1.33
N GLN A 454 13.20 -29.43 0.70
CA GLN A 454 12.97 -30.62 -0.13
C GLN A 454 13.89 -30.65 -1.35
N VAL A 455 14.03 -29.53 -2.06
CA VAL A 455 14.92 -29.41 -3.22
C VAL A 455 16.37 -29.68 -2.83
N ARG A 456 16.83 -29.17 -1.69
CA ARG A 456 18.18 -29.42 -1.20
C ARG A 456 18.39 -30.86 -0.75
N GLY A 457 17.41 -31.46 -0.09
CA GLY A 457 17.47 -32.87 0.28
C GLY A 457 17.62 -33.78 -0.92
N ASN A 458 16.94 -33.47 -2.04
CA ASN A 458 16.94 -34.28 -3.24
C ASN A 458 18.17 -34.03 -4.15
N LEU A 459 18.66 -32.80 -4.27
CA LEU A 459 19.67 -32.39 -5.25
C LEU A 459 21.05 -32.10 -4.64
N LYS A 460 21.15 -31.97 -3.34
CA LYS A 460 22.40 -31.68 -2.58
C LYS A 460 23.16 -30.50 -3.23
N ASP A 461 24.44 -30.69 -3.58
CA ASP A 461 25.32 -29.65 -4.15
C ASP A 461 24.84 -29.10 -5.53
N LYS A 462 23.91 -29.79 -6.20
CA LYS A 462 23.31 -29.35 -7.47
C LYS A 462 22.02 -28.55 -7.28
N ALA A 463 21.61 -28.26 -6.05
CA ALA A 463 20.42 -27.51 -5.80
C ALA A 463 20.54 -26.06 -6.33
N PRO A 464 19.50 -25.54 -7.01
CA PRO A 464 19.45 -24.14 -7.42
C PRO A 464 19.48 -23.18 -6.23
N GLY A 465 19.89 -21.93 -6.46
CA GLY A 465 19.77 -20.88 -5.47
C GLY A 465 18.31 -20.50 -5.24
N PHE A 466 17.94 -20.05 -4.04
CA PHE A 466 16.58 -19.64 -3.69
C PHE A 466 16.51 -18.18 -3.31
N VAL A 467 15.57 -17.45 -3.91
CA VAL A 467 15.10 -16.13 -3.46
C VAL A 467 13.66 -16.30 -2.97
N LEU A 468 13.45 -16.14 -1.67
CA LEU A 468 12.13 -16.25 -1.05
C LEU A 468 11.53 -14.86 -0.89
N ILE A 469 10.37 -14.64 -1.48
CA ILE A 469 9.64 -13.37 -1.43
C ILE A 469 8.63 -13.44 -0.28
N SER A 470 8.75 -12.51 0.69
CA SER A 470 7.89 -12.42 1.87
C SER A 470 7.27 -11.03 2.02
N SER A 471 6.19 -10.91 2.83
CA SER A 471 5.69 -9.63 3.31
C SER A 471 6.48 -9.17 4.55
N GLU A 472 6.56 -7.85 4.81
CA GLU A 472 7.30 -7.29 5.98
C GLU A 472 6.85 -7.88 7.34
N ALA A 473 5.63 -8.40 7.43
CA ALA A 473 5.08 -8.98 8.68
C ALA A 473 5.64 -10.37 9.03
N GLU A 474 6.40 -11.03 8.13
CA GLU A 474 6.80 -12.44 8.26
C GLU A 474 8.29 -12.63 8.60
N GLN A 475 8.95 -11.60 9.10
CA GLN A 475 10.38 -11.67 9.47
C GLN A 475 10.69 -12.61 10.65
N SER A 476 9.68 -13.13 11.36
CA SER A 476 9.87 -14.02 12.52
C SER A 476 10.38 -15.43 12.20
N GLU A 477 10.46 -15.84 10.91
CA GLU A 477 11.01 -17.15 10.51
C GLU A 477 12.48 -17.09 10.04
N SER A 478 13.15 -15.96 10.26
CA SER A 478 14.55 -15.70 9.84
C SER A 478 15.55 -16.74 10.38
N ASP A 479 15.32 -17.28 11.57
CA ASP A 479 16.21 -18.28 12.19
C ASP A 479 16.24 -19.64 11.44
N SER A 480 15.17 -19.96 10.72
CA SER A 480 15.09 -21.17 9.90
C SER A 480 15.78 -21.02 8.54
N LEU A 481 15.91 -19.78 8.06
CA LEU A 481 16.49 -19.42 6.76
C LEU A 481 18.02 -19.31 6.82
N SER A 482 18.58 -18.80 7.93
CA SER A 482 20.02 -18.65 8.13
C SER A 482 20.82 -19.97 8.05
N ARG A 483 20.11 -21.12 8.15
CA ARG A 483 20.69 -22.47 8.03
C ARG A 483 20.63 -23.04 6.61
N LEU A 484 20.01 -22.32 5.64
CA LEU A 484 19.87 -22.78 4.27
C LEU A 484 20.89 -22.06 3.37
N GLU A 485 21.97 -22.72 3.01
CA GLU A 485 22.98 -22.19 2.10
C GLU A 485 22.36 -21.69 0.78
N ARG A 486 22.89 -20.60 0.19
CA ARG A 486 22.42 -20.01 -1.07
C ARG A 486 20.90 -19.71 -1.11
N THR A 487 20.34 -19.29 0.01
CA THR A 487 18.95 -18.84 0.14
C THR A 487 18.94 -17.41 0.65
N VAL A 488 18.21 -16.53 -0.02
CA VAL A 488 18.05 -15.11 0.35
C VAL A 488 16.57 -14.80 0.46
N GLN A 489 16.19 -14.07 1.50
CA GLN A 489 14.83 -13.56 1.65
C GLN A 489 14.77 -12.13 1.10
N LEU A 490 13.72 -11.84 0.34
CA LEU A 490 13.44 -10.53 -0.24
C LEU A 490 12.07 -10.06 0.24
N ALA A 491 12.03 -9.00 1.04
CA ALA A 491 10.79 -8.46 1.58
C ALA A 491 10.05 -7.60 0.53
N LYS A 492 8.73 -7.70 0.47
CA LYS A 492 7.87 -6.81 -0.33
C LYS A 492 7.61 -5.51 0.46
N PRO A 493 7.65 -4.32 -0.21
CA PRO A 493 7.91 -4.09 -1.63
C PRO A 493 9.41 -4.11 -1.98
N PHE A 494 9.77 -4.61 -3.17
CA PHE A 494 11.15 -4.64 -3.67
C PHE A 494 11.23 -4.11 -5.11
N THR A 495 12.43 -3.66 -5.50
CA THR A 495 12.73 -3.17 -6.86
C THR A 495 13.35 -4.26 -7.74
N ALA A 496 13.41 -4.02 -9.06
CA ALA A 496 14.08 -4.93 -10.00
C ALA A 496 15.56 -5.11 -9.65
N ASP A 497 16.25 -4.04 -9.23
CA ASP A 497 17.66 -4.07 -8.82
C ASP A 497 17.88 -4.92 -7.57
N GLN A 498 16.97 -4.83 -6.56
CA GLN A 498 17.04 -5.66 -5.37
C GLN A 498 16.83 -7.15 -5.67
N LEU A 499 15.91 -7.49 -6.59
CA LEU A 499 15.72 -8.86 -7.05
C LEU A 499 16.95 -9.37 -7.81
N LYS A 500 17.55 -8.55 -8.64
CA LYS A 500 18.80 -8.86 -9.35
C LYS A 500 19.97 -9.11 -8.39
N GLN A 501 20.12 -8.26 -7.39
CA GLN A 501 21.15 -8.41 -6.36
C GLN A 501 20.94 -9.71 -5.57
N ALA A 502 19.71 -10.02 -5.15
CA ALA A 502 19.36 -11.27 -4.48
C ALA A 502 19.68 -12.49 -5.34
N LEU A 503 19.39 -12.44 -6.64
CA LEU A 503 19.74 -13.50 -7.59
C LEU A 503 21.26 -13.63 -7.77
N GLY A 504 22.01 -12.53 -7.80
CA GLY A 504 23.47 -12.51 -7.84
C GLY A 504 24.08 -13.26 -6.64
N LEU A 505 23.55 -13.01 -5.44
CA LEU A 505 24.00 -13.66 -4.21
C LEU A 505 23.77 -15.18 -4.23
N VAL A 506 22.61 -15.65 -4.69
CA VAL A 506 22.27 -17.08 -4.68
C VAL A 506 22.87 -17.86 -5.85
N THR A 507 23.31 -17.18 -6.93
CA THR A 507 23.91 -17.82 -8.13
C THR A 507 25.44 -17.76 -8.17
N GLY A 508 26.08 -17.03 -7.23
CA GLY A 508 27.56 -16.89 -7.18
C GLY A 508 28.15 -16.04 -8.30
N LYS A 509 27.34 -15.25 -9.01
CA LYS A 509 27.77 -14.28 -10.03
C LYS A 509 27.80 -12.86 -9.48
N SER A 510 28.48 -12.63 -8.36
CA SER A 510 28.77 -11.27 -7.91
C SER A 510 30.09 -10.83 -8.54
N SER A 511 30.05 -9.83 -9.41
CA SER A 511 31.22 -9.03 -9.78
C SER A 511 31.73 -8.36 -8.49
N ALA A 512 33.03 -8.53 -8.25
CA ALA A 512 33.72 -8.02 -7.08
C ALA A 512 33.54 -6.49 -6.93
N ALA A 513 32.68 -6.09 -6.02
CA ALA A 513 32.69 -4.86 -5.21
C ALA A 513 31.46 -4.85 -4.32
N ALA A 514 31.69 -5.12 -3.07
CA ALA A 514 30.80 -5.12 -1.91
C ALA A 514 30.33 -6.49 -1.42
N SER A 515 31.25 -7.27 -0.90
CA SER A 515 31.00 -8.16 0.21
C SER A 515 30.67 -7.30 1.42
N THR A 516 29.39 -7.09 1.67
CA THR A 516 28.90 -6.79 3.00
C THR A 516 28.24 -8.06 3.50
N ASP A 517 29.09 -8.87 4.06
CA ASP A 517 28.78 -9.89 5.05
C ASP A 517 28.03 -9.16 6.18
N PHE A 518 26.74 -9.39 6.34
CA PHE A 518 26.05 -9.11 7.58
C PHE A 518 26.35 -10.23 8.56
N SER A 519 27.62 -10.41 8.85
CA SER A 519 28.08 -10.98 10.10
C SER A 519 28.02 -9.83 11.12
N ILE A 520 27.02 -9.88 11.96
CA ILE A 520 26.96 -9.11 13.19
C ILE A 520 28.17 -9.51 14.03
N GLY A 521 29.11 -8.61 14.14
CA GLY A 521 30.36 -8.80 14.87
C GLY A 521 31.38 -7.76 14.46
N SER A 522 31.00 -6.48 14.32
CA SER A 522 31.96 -5.39 14.41
C SER A 522 31.91 -4.89 15.86
N ASP A 523 33.04 -4.93 16.55
CA ASP A 523 33.32 -4.24 17.79
C ASP A 523 33.11 -2.73 17.58
N VAL A 524 31.85 -2.28 17.59
CA VAL A 524 31.54 -0.87 17.73
C VAL A 524 31.84 -0.54 19.18
N ASP A 525 32.81 0.34 19.40
CA ASP A 525 33.11 0.83 20.74
C ASP A 525 31.91 1.64 21.26
N ARG A 526 31.02 0.95 21.99
CA ARG A 526 29.78 1.51 22.55
C ARG A 526 30.04 2.69 23.50
N SER A 527 31.26 2.81 24.00
CA SER A 527 31.65 3.92 24.89
C SER A 527 31.65 5.27 24.16
N THR A 528 31.76 5.28 22.85
CA THR A 528 31.74 6.48 22.01
C THR A 528 30.33 6.88 21.57
N LEU A 529 29.35 5.99 21.71
CA LEU A 529 27.97 6.22 21.28
C LEU A 529 27.20 7.06 22.30
N LYS A 530 26.36 7.97 21.79
CA LYS A 530 25.56 8.91 22.58
C LYS A 530 24.12 8.48 22.65
N VAL A 531 23.58 8.33 23.86
CA VAL A 531 22.22 7.87 24.11
C VAL A 531 21.35 8.97 24.69
N LEU A 532 20.13 9.14 24.14
CA LEU A 532 19.08 9.97 24.72
C LEU A 532 18.10 9.07 25.48
N ILE A 533 17.91 9.34 26.77
CA ILE A 533 16.95 8.62 27.63
C ILE A 533 15.78 9.57 27.94
N VAL A 534 14.56 9.13 27.65
CA VAL A 534 13.33 9.93 27.78
C VAL A 534 12.31 9.17 28.61
N ASP A 535 12.12 9.55 29.85
CA ASP A 535 11.10 9.01 30.75
C ASP A 535 10.71 10.12 31.75
N ASP A 536 9.44 10.22 32.14
CA ASP A 536 8.97 11.24 33.09
C ASP A 536 9.46 10.96 34.51
N SER A 537 9.79 9.71 34.82
CA SER A 537 10.32 9.29 36.12
C SER A 537 11.86 9.37 36.16
N ALA A 538 12.38 10.24 37.03
CA ALA A 538 13.84 10.33 37.28
C ALA A 538 14.45 8.99 37.77
N VAL A 539 13.66 8.18 38.48
CA VAL A 539 14.07 6.86 38.98
C VAL A 539 14.22 5.88 37.81
N ALA A 540 13.28 5.90 36.86
CA ALA A 540 13.33 5.07 35.65
C ALA A 540 14.53 5.45 34.79
N ARG A 541 14.76 6.74 34.51
CA ARG A 541 15.96 7.19 33.76
C ARG A 541 17.27 6.74 34.41
N THR A 542 17.37 6.81 35.74
CA THR A 542 18.55 6.33 36.48
C THR A 542 18.76 4.81 36.29
N HIS A 543 17.69 4.03 36.33
CA HIS A 543 17.71 2.59 36.12
C HIS A 543 18.12 2.23 34.70
N GLU A 544 17.46 2.84 33.70
CA GLU A 544 17.74 2.63 32.27
C GLU A 544 19.18 2.99 31.92
N ARG A 545 19.68 4.11 32.44
CA ARG A 545 21.09 4.50 32.32
C ARG A 545 22.03 3.46 32.92
N GLY A 546 21.71 2.93 34.11
CA GLY A 546 22.53 1.90 34.77
C GLY A 546 22.61 0.62 33.94
N VAL A 547 21.50 0.16 33.34
CA VAL A 547 21.47 -1.00 32.45
C VAL A 547 22.32 -0.74 31.20
N LEU A 548 22.18 0.39 30.55
CA LEU A 548 22.94 0.75 29.35
C LEU A 548 24.43 0.95 29.64
N GLN A 549 24.80 1.46 30.81
CA GLN A 549 26.19 1.52 31.25
C GLN A 549 26.82 0.14 31.39
N ASN A 550 26.06 -0.83 31.91
CA ASN A 550 26.51 -2.22 31.99
C ASN A 550 26.65 -2.90 30.60
N LEU A 551 26.04 -2.33 29.56
CA LEU A 551 26.17 -2.74 28.16
C LEU A 551 27.26 -1.96 27.39
N GLY A 552 28.03 -1.09 28.07
CA GLY A 552 29.19 -0.40 27.52
C GLY A 552 28.96 1.03 27.05
N PHE A 553 27.75 1.61 27.15
CA PHE A 553 27.52 3.02 26.81
C PHE A 553 28.01 3.95 27.92
N MET A 554 28.62 5.08 27.55
CA MET A 554 29.18 6.03 28.51
C MET A 554 28.65 7.46 28.36
N SER A 555 28.01 7.80 27.24
CA SER A 555 27.53 9.14 26.95
C SER A 555 26.01 9.22 26.92
N PHE A 556 25.40 9.97 27.83
CA PHE A 556 23.96 10.05 28.02
C PHE A 556 23.47 11.50 28.08
N VAL A 557 22.29 11.73 27.50
CA VAL A 557 21.45 12.91 27.72
C VAL A 557 20.10 12.43 28.23
N GLU A 558 19.56 13.10 29.24
CA GLU A 558 18.27 12.76 29.84
C GLU A 558 17.23 13.84 29.54
N ALA A 559 16.00 13.42 29.27
CA ALA A 559 14.85 14.26 29.09
C ALA A 559 13.68 13.75 29.92
N GLY A 560 12.96 14.63 30.60
CA GLY A 560 11.83 14.28 31.46
C GLY A 560 10.49 14.27 30.73
N ASP A 561 10.44 14.66 29.46
CA ASP A 561 9.25 14.66 28.62
C ASP A 561 9.63 14.71 27.12
N GLY A 562 8.64 14.49 26.26
CA GLY A 562 8.86 14.51 24.81
C GLY A 562 9.31 15.86 24.26
N ALA A 563 8.92 16.99 24.88
CA ALA A 563 9.32 18.32 24.44
C ALA A 563 10.81 18.59 24.74
N GLN A 564 11.29 18.16 25.92
CA GLN A 564 12.71 18.21 26.26
C GLN A 564 13.53 17.30 25.35
N ALA A 565 13.03 16.12 25.02
CA ALA A 565 13.68 15.20 24.09
C ALA A 565 13.83 15.83 22.69
N ILE A 566 12.80 16.48 22.17
CA ILE A 566 12.85 17.24 20.91
C ILE A 566 13.86 18.37 20.97
N ALA A 567 13.88 19.14 22.08
CA ALA A 567 14.84 20.22 22.27
C ALA A 567 16.29 19.71 22.34
N ALA A 568 16.53 18.55 22.94
CA ALA A 568 17.84 17.89 22.97
C ALA A 568 18.24 17.42 21.55
N ALA A 569 17.35 16.76 20.84
CA ALA A 569 17.56 16.25 19.48
C ALA A 569 17.78 17.37 18.43
N ALA A 570 17.30 18.58 18.70
CA ALA A 570 17.58 19.76 17.87
C ALA A 570 18.99 20.37 18.07
N ARG A 571 19.64 20.07 19.20
CA ARG A 571 20.95 20.61 19.55
C ARG A 571 22.09 19.62 19.31
N GLU A 572 21.83 18.36 19.43
CA GLU A 572 22.82 17.30 19.45
C GLU A 572 22.34 16.07 18.65
N THR A 573 23.30 15.30 18.15
CA THR A 573 23.01 14.02 17.47
C THR A 573 23.11 12.86 18.46
N PHE A 574 22.26 11.86 18.28
CA PHE A 574 22.21 10.66 19.11
C PHE A 574 22.34 9.42 18.23
N ASP A 575 22.98 8.39 18.80
CA ASP A 575 23.16 7.09 18.16
C ASP A 575 22.09 6.08 18.60
N LEU A 576 21.46 6.33 19.76
CA LEU A 576 20.37 5.54 20.31
C LEU A 576 19.42 6.46 21.09
N ILE A 577 18.11 6.21 20.98
CA ILE A 577 17.10 6.88 21.80
C ILE A 577 16.32 5.79 22.54
N VAL A 578 16.19 5.93 23.86
CA VAL A 578 15.33 5.09 24.71
C VAL A 578 14.21 5.98 25.23
N THR A 579 12.95 5.58 25.01
CA THR A 579 11.81 6.41 25.43
C THR A 579 10.72 5.61 26.09
N ASP A 580 10.17 6.12 27.19
CA ASP A 580 8.92 5.60 27.75
C ASP A 580 7.76 5.86 26.79
N TYR A 581 6.78 4.96 26.80
CA TYR A 581 5.53 5.09 26.05
C TYR A 581 4.60 6.09 26.73
N ASN A 582 4.42 6.01 28.05
CA ASN A 582 3.44 6.77 28.82
C ASN A 582 4.06 7.99 29.50
N MET A 583 4.15 9.10 28.79
CA MET A 583 4.65 10.36 29.33
C MET A 583 3.59 11.45 29.27
N PRO A 584 3.57 12.42 30.24
CA PRO A 584 2.67 13.56 30.20
C PRO A 584 3.01 14.52 29.05
N LEU A 585 2.02 15.25 28.56
CA LEU A 585 2.10 16.25 27.50
C LEU A 585 2.37 15.70 26.10
N MET A 586 3.30 14.79 25.93
CA MET A 586 3.64 14.12 24.69
C MET A 586 4.02 12.67 25.00
N ASP A 587 3.19 11.71 24.57
CA ASP A 587 3.47 10.30 24.76
C ASP A 587 4.60 9.80 23.83
N GLY A 588 5.14 8.60 24.12
CA GLY A 588 6.25 8.04 23.36
C GLY A 588 5.90 7.80 21.90
N HIS A 589 4.63 7.50 21.56
CA HIS A 589 4.20 7.34 20.18
C HIS A 589 4.30 8.66 19.40
N ALA A 590 3.81 9.77 19.98
CA ALA A 590 3.89 11.09 19.38
C ALA A 590 5.35 11.55 19.24
N LEU A 591 6.20 11.28 20.26
CA LEU A 591 7.62 11.57 20.21
C LEU A 591 8.33 10.81 19.09
N VAL A 592 8.13 9.49 18.98
CA VAL A 592 8.72 8.67 17.91
C VAL A 592 8.25 9.14 16.55
N SER A 593 6.96 9.44 16.39
CA SER A 593 6.40 9.99 15.14
C SER A 593 7.11 11.29 14.73
N TYR A 594 7.35 12.18 15.67
CA TYR A 594 8.08 13.44 15.42
C TYR A 594 9.54 13.19 15.03
N LEU A 595 10.25 12.34 15.78
CA LEU A 595 11.66 12.01 15.54
C LEU A 595 11.87 11.35 14.17
N ARG A 596 10.95 10.51 13.72
CA ARG A 596 10.99 9.89 12.39
C ARG A 596 10.77 10.86 11.24
N GLN A 597 10.14 12.00 11.51
CA GLN A 597 9.94 13.09 10.54
C GLN A 597 11.08 14.13 10.55
N THR A 598 11.96 14.09 11.53
CA THR A 598 13.04 15.07 11.70
C THR A 598 14.34 14.56 11.07
N ARG A 599 14.92 15.33 10.14
CA ARG A 599 16.06 14.92 9.30
C ARG A 599 17.29 14.41 10.08
N GLY A 600 17.51 14.88 11.30
CA GLY A 600 18.65 14.46 12.13
C GLY A 600 18.42 13.18 12.94
N THR A 601 17.16 12.78 13.13
CA THR A 601 16.77 11.67 14.00
C THR A 601 15.96 10.57 13.29
N ALA A 602 15.62 10.79 12.01
CA ALA A 602 14.77 9.88 11.23
C ALA A 602 15.26 8.42 11.23
N ASN A 603 16.57 8.21 11.21
CA ASN A 603 17.20 6.89 11.13
C ASN A 603 17.83 6.43 12.46
N VAL A 604 17.76 7.25 13.52
CA VAL A 604 18.32 6.87 14.83
C VAL A 604 17.50 5.69 15.39
N PRO A 605 18.14 4.59 15.81
CA PRO A 605 17.45 3.50 16.47
C PRO A 605 16.76 3.99 17.74
N ILE A 606 15.48 3.58 17.90
CA ILE A 606 14.65 3.96 19.04
C ILE A 606 14.20 2.69 19.74
N VAL A 607 14.46 2.58 21.02
CA VAL A 607 13.94 1.54 21.91
C VAL A 607 12.84 2.13 22.75
N MET A 608 11.66 1.51 22.72
CA MET A 608 10.53 1.95 23.53
C MET A 608 10.40 1.11 24.80
N VAL A 609 10.18 1.78 25.91
CA VAL A 609 9.94 1.16 27.20
C VAL A 609 8.47 1.33 27.58
N THR A 610 7.79 0.27 28.01
CA THR A 610 6.37 0.36 28.35
C THR A 610 5.90 -0.71 29.33
N THR A 611 4.86 -0.39 30.09
CA THR A 611 4.07 -1.38 30.85
C THR A 611 2.92 -1.95 30.03
N GLU A 612 2.66 -1.38 28.84
CA GLU A 612 1.58 -1.81 27.98
C GLU A 612 1.91 -3.16 27.32
N THR A 613 0.97 -4.08 27.36
CA THR A 613 1.11 -5.42 26.78
C THR A 613 0.11 -5.68 25.65
N ASP A 614 -0.88 -4.77 25.47
CA ASP A 614 -1.87 -4.92 24.40
C ASP A 614 -1.22 -4.64 23.04
N ALA A 615 -1.18 -5.66 22.20
CA ALA A 615 -0.64 -5.57 20.84
C ALA A 615 -1.32 -4.48 20.01
N LYS A 616 -2.61 -4.18 20.24
CA LYS A 616 -3.34 -3.13 19.51
C LYS A 616 -2.81 -1.73 19.81
N VAL A 617 -2.30 -1.51 21.01
CA VAL A 617 -1.72 -0.24 21.46
C VAL A 617 -0.27 -0.12 20.95
N LEU A 618 0.48 -1.22 20.89
CA LEU A 618 1.88 -1.25 20.50
C LEU A 618 2.11 -1.36 18.98
N ASP A 619 1.14 -1.88 18.21
CA ASP A 619 1.27 -2.01 16.76
C ASP A 619 1.47 -0.67 16.02
N PRO A 620 0.82 0.44 16.38
CA PRO A 620 1.14 1.75 15.79
C PRO A 620 2.60 2.15 15.99
N VAL A 621 3.17 1.87 17.17
CA VAL A 621 4.56 2.17 17.49
C VAL A 621 5.53 1.31 16.69
N ARG A 622 5.25 0.02 16.55
CA ARG A 622 6.06 -0.88 15.71
C ARG A 622 6.09 -0.42 14.26
N ARG A 623 4.98 0.11 13.74
CA ARG A 623 4.91 0.67 12.38
C ARG A 623 5.77 1.93 12.17
N LEU A 624 6.11 2.64 13.24
CA LEU A 624 7.04 3.76 13.18
C LEU A 624 8.50 3.33 13.10
N GLY A 625 8.77 2.04 13.04
CA GLY A 625 10.13 1.51 12.90
C GLY A 625 10.98 1.68 14.16
N VAL A 626 10.40 1.41 15.35
CA VAL A 626 11.21 1.28 16.57
C VAL A 626 12.07 0.04 16.49
N ALA A 627 13.30 0.14 16.99
CA ALA A 627 14.29 -0.95 16.96
C ALA A 627 13.94 -2.08 17.94
N GLY A 628 13.19 -1.75 19.00
CA GLY A 628 12.70 -2.70 19.97
C GLY A 628 11.68 -2.08 20.92
N ILE A 629 10.87 -2.95 21.54
CA ILE A 629 9.94 -2.58 22.63
C ILE A 629 10.26 -3.50 23.77
N CYS A 630 10.52 -2.96 24.95
CA CYS A 630 10.79 -3.74 26.17
C CYS A 630 9.91 -3.29 27.34
N GLY A 631 9.72 -4.19 28.30
CA GLY A 631 8.95 -3.92 29.51
C GLY A 631 9.58 -2.84 30.38
N LYS A 632 8.77 -2.13 31.18
CA LYS A 632 9.24 -1.02 32.05
C LYS A 632 10.20 -1.47 33.17
N SER A 633 10.33 -2.78 33.42
CA SER A 633 11.39 -3.35 34.24
C SER A 633 12.78 -3.29 33.58
N PHE A 634 12.81 -2.98 32.27
CA PHE A 634 14.01 -2.82 31.45
C PHE A 634 15.03 -3.96 31.68
N PRO A 635 14.65 -5.22 31.40
CA PRO A 635 15.47 -6.39 31.72
C PRO A 635 16.76 -6.39 30.90
N VAL A 636 17.90 -6.57 31.56
CA VAL A 636 19.25 -6.50 30.97
C VAL A 636 19.39 -7.42 29.74
N ASP A 637 18.85 -8.62 29.79
CA ASP A 637 19.00 -9.61 28.71
C ASP A 637 18.17 -9.23 27.47
N GLU A 638 16.96 -8.66 27.64
CA GLU A 638 16.12 -8.19 26.57
C GLU A 638 16.72 -6.96 25.89
N VAL A 639 17.19 -5.99 26.70
CA VAL A 639 17.87 -4.78 26.21
C VAL A 639 19.17 -5.15 25.49
N ARG A 640 19.95 -6.11 26.04
CA ARG A 640 21.16 -6.62 25.40
C ARG A 640 20.85 -7.19 24.02
N ALA A 641 19.84 -8.07 23.90
CA ALA A 641 19.46 -8.66 22.63
C ALA A 641 19.03 -7.61 21.57
N ILE A 642 18.46 -6.48 22.00
CA ILE A 642 18.13 -5.36 21.10
C ILE A 642 19.40 -4.61 20.70
N VAL A 643 20.25 -4.26 21.67
CA VAL A 643 21.47 -3.48 21.46
C VAL A 643 22.49 -4.25 20.62
N ASP A 644 22.69 -5.56 20.87
CA ASP A 644 23.61 -6.42 20.10
C ASP A 644 23.17 -6.62 18.64
N ARG A 645 21.91 -6.34 18.30
CA ARG A 645 21.42 -6.28 16.92
C ARG A 645 21.68 -4.95 16.23
N LEU A 646 21.89 -3.89 17.00
CA LEU A 646 22.01 -2.53 16.46
C LEU A 646 23.46 -2.10 16.31
N PHE A 647 24.31 -2.60 17.19
CA PHE A 647 25.71 -2.23 17.34
C PHE A 647 26.58 -3.48 17.51
#